data_19d6d4373dd1399897d1026ebcc1993d
#
_entry.id   19d6d4373dd1399897d1026ebcc1993d
#
_cell.length_a   1.000
_cell.length_b   1.000
_cell.length_c   1.000
_cell.angle_alpha   90.00
_cell.angle_beta   90.00
_cell.angle_gamma   90.00
#
_symmetry.space_group_name_H-M   'P 1'
#
loop_
_entity.id
_entity.type
_entity.pdbx_description
1 polymer ?
#
loop_
_entity_poly.entity_id
_entity_poly.type
_entity_poly.pdbx_seq_one_letter_code
_entity_poly.pdbx_strand_id
1 'polypeptide(L)'
;MKCHAVRVAVVFIGLTTSLSLAAEPELVSVKKIWDQGKHNAFTDLIRWRGKWYCTFREADAHVGGDGKLRVLESSDGDQWSSVALVAEEGIDLRDPKLSIAPDDRLMMVAGGSVYKGKTLLGRQPRVCFSKDARQWTAPKRVLSEGEWLWRVTWHDGKAYGVSYNAGARQSQEAKDAAKSKEPVSSEPADWKLRLVVSKDGVNYETVTHLGVPGHPNETTLRFLDHGEMMAMVRREGGNTFGWLGTSKPPYKDWTWHETKHRFGGPNFVRLDDGSLWASSRNYPGGAKTVIAKMDRDQYEPVLTLPSGGDTSYAGLVWHDGLLWVSYYSSHEEKKSSIYLAKVRLPKNLVNLGSRLELFVDDYLIEKLSGSAKRVLQKPQPQEVVLTADKPWEGNTSAYYTVFRDGDRFRMYYRGSHFDETTKKAAHPEVTCYAESSDGIRWTKPELGLFEFNGSKANNIVWSGVGGHNFTPFRDANPKCSPDARYKALASTRGGLLALKSSDGVRWSLIQEKPVITKGAFDSQNLAFWDAEAGLYRDFHRGFRDGVRDIMTCTSEDFVHWTEPAWLQIDGAAKEHLYTNAILPYEFAPHVLVGFPTRFLPAKQQTEPTFMTSRDGQRFRRWPDAVIPITAPKDRDGNRSNYMAWGVVQLPGRDNELSVYAKEAYYTGTGSRLRRFTYRLDGFVSIHASSEQGEVMTRLLTFTGSELILNFKTIGSGSVRVELQDAGEKTIQSATLTGDEVREAVRWNGNATLKSLAGRPVRMRFVLQNADLFSFRFR
;
A
#
# COMPACT_ATOMS: atom_id res chain seq x y z
N MET A 1 35.76 -13.45 65.74
CA MET A 1 35.82 -12.99 64.37
C MET A 1 34.49 -13.24 63.74
N LYS A 2 33.67 -12.16 63.58
CA LYS A 2 32.32 -12.24 63.01
C LYS A 2 32.43 -11.81 61.57
N CYS A 3 32.12 -12.70 60.58
CA CYS A 3 32.00 -12.37 59.19
C CYS A 3 30.59 -11.79 58.93
N HIS A 4 30.52 -10.58 58.41
CA HIS A 4 29.32 -9.97 57.91
C HIS A 4 29.14 -10.35 56.44
N ALA A 5 28.05 -11.06 56.13
CA ALA A 5 27.63 -11.30 54.76
C ALA A 5 26.78 -10.13 54.26
N VAL A 6 27.27 -9.45 53.24
CA VAL A 6 26.52 -8.41 52.49
C VAL A 6 25.60 -9.10 51.50
N ARG A 7 24.28 -8.95 51.67
CA ARG A 7 23.27 -9.37 50.67
C ARG A 7 23.12 -8.25 49.65
N VAL A 8 23.54 -8.50 48.44
CA VAL A 8 23.21 -7.67 47.28
C VAL A 8 21.81 -8.06 46.77
N ALA A 9 20.85 -7.17 46.91
CA ALA A 9 19.53 -7.34 46.31
C ALA A 9 19.60 -6.89 44.82
N VAL A 10 19.50 -7.85 43.92
CA VAL A 10 19.33 -7.59 42.48
C VAL A 10 17.85 -7.30 42.26
N VAL A 11 17.51 -6.04 41.98
CA VAL A 11 16.17 -5.62 41.54
C VAL A 11 16.07 -5.95 40.06
N PHE A 12 15.33 -6.99 39.71
CA PHE A 12 14.88 -7.24 38.36
C PHE A 12 13.78 -6.23 38.02
N ILE A 13 14.12 -5.19 37.27
CA ILE A 13 13.12 -4.36 36.58
C ILE A 13 12.63 -5.17 35.38
N GLY A 14 11.52 -5.86 35.55
CA GLY A 14 10.81 -6.50 34.45
C GLY A 14 10.25 -5.41 33.54
N LEU A 15 10.89 -5.16 32.39
CA LEU A 15 10.23 -4.48 31.27
C LEU A 15 9.11 -5.39 30.76
N THR A 16 7.90 -5.15 31.25
CA THR A 16 6.70 -5.64 30.58
C THR A 16 6.54 -4.83 29.30
N THR A 17 7.07 -5.35 28.19
CA THR A 17 6.63 -4.94 26.86
C THR A 17 5.15 -5.32 26.78
N SER A 18 4.26 -4.36 26.96
CA SER A 18 2.87 -4.50 26.59
C SER A 18 2.83 -4.60 25.06
N LEU A 19 2.90 -5.83 24.54
CA LEU A 19 2.41 -6.12 23.19
C LEU A 19 0.96 -5.63 23.18
N SER A 20 0.70 -4.54 22.45
CA SER A 20 -0.64 -4.14 22.07
C SER A 20 -1.21 -5.28 21.23
N LEU A 21 -1.94 -6.19 21.87
CA LEU A 21 -2.77 -7.17 21.17
C LEU A 21 -3.76 -6.35 20.36
N ALA A 22 -3.60 -6.33 19.05
CA ALA A 22 -4.63 -5.86 18.14
C ALA A 22 -5.90 -6.61 18.51
N ALA A 23 -7.01 -5.89 18.75
CA ALA A 23 -8.27 -6.52 19.12
C ALA A 23 -8.64 -7.56 18.05
N GLU A 24 -8.88 -8.80 18.46
CA GLU A 24 -9.26 -9.87 17.55
C GLU A 24 -10.77 -9.82 17.24
N PRO A 25 -11.21 -10.37 16.08
CA PRO A 25 -12.63 -10.53 15.81
C PRO A 25 -13.30 -11.40 16.87
N GLU A 26 -14.47 -10.97 17.35
CA GLU A 26 -15.27 -11.67 18.35
C GLU A 26 -16.47 -12.37 17.69
N LEU A 27 -16.61 -13.67 17.91
CA LEU A 27 -17.80 -14.41 17.51
C LEU A 27 -18.96 -14.09 18.47
N VAL A 28 -19.90 -13.26 18.03
CA VAL A 28 -21.04 -12.83 18.86
C VAL A 28 -22.10 -13.93 18.96
N SER A 29 -22.42 -14.60 17.85
CA SER A 29 -23.38 -15.70 17.82
C SER A 29 -23.24 -16.56 16.58
N VAL A 30 -23.68 -17.81 16.67
CA VAL A 30 -23.92 -18.71 15.54
C VAL A 30 -25.28 -19.38 15.73
N LYS A 31 -26.09 -19.40 14.68
CA LYS A 31 -27.38 -20.07 14.66
C LYS A 31 -27.49 -20.96 13.43
N LYS A 32 -28.06 -22.15 13.60
CA LYS A 32 -28.51 -22.98 12.47
C LYS A 32 -29.84 -22.38 11.98
N ILE A 33 -29.87 -21.95 10.71
CA ILE A 33 -31.04 -21.28 10.13
C ILE A 33 -31.82 -22.15 9.16
N TRP A 34 -31.23 -23.30 8.71
CA TRP A 34 -31.91 -24.26 7.85
C TRP A 34 -31.25 -25.65 7.88
N ASP A 35 -32.08 -26.70 7.93
CA ASP A 35 -31.64 -28.10 7.92
C ASP A 35 -32.66 -29.07 7.28
N GLN A 36 -33.67 -28.56 6.56
CA GLN A 36 -34.76 -29.39 6.05
C GLN A 36 -34.35 -30.31 4.89
N GLY A 37 -33.47 -29.87 3.98
CA GLY A 37 -32.94 -30.70 2.90
C GLY A 37 -31.97 -31.75 3.41
N LYS A 38 -31.81 -32.87 2.67
CA LYS A 38 -30.79 -33.90 2.97
C LYS A 38 -29.38 -33.34 2.87
N HIS A 39 -29.14 -32.46 1.89
CA HIS A 39 -27.86 -31.77 1.67
C HIS A 39 -28.13 -30.28 1.34
N ASN A 40 -27.70 -29.38 2.22
CA ASN A 40 -27.83 -27.93 2.05
C ASN A 40 -26.45 -27.32 1.98
N ALA A 41 -26.10 -26.65 0.86
CA ALA A 41 -24.73 -26.16 0.64
C ALA A 41 -24.65 -24.92 -0.24
N PHE A 42 -23.47 -24.28 -0.26
CA PHE A 42 -23.09 -23.20 -1.18
C PHE A 42 -23.93 -21.94 -0.96
N THR A 43 -23.80 -21.33 0.20
CA THR A 43 -24.65 -20.20 0.59
C THR A 43 -24.27 -18.90 -0.09
N ASP A 44 -25.23 -17.95 -0.08
CA ASP A 44 -24.98 -16.53 -0.17
C ASP A 44 -25.98 -15.74 0.69
N LEU A 45 -25.61 -14.52 1.08
CA LEU A 45 -26.38 -13.64 1.97
C LEU A 45 -26.41 -12.24 1.39
N ILE A 46 -27.58 -11.61 1.43
CA ILE A 46 -27.76 -10.22 1.03
C ILE A 46 -28.80 -9.52 1.92
N ARG A 47 -28.64 -8.22 2.11
CA ARG A 47 -29.66 -7.36 2.71
C ARG A 47 -30.26 -6.49 1.60
N TRP A 48 -31.58 -6.56 1.41
CA TRP A 48 -32.29 -5.84 0.38
C TRP A 48 -33.65 -5.33 0.89
N ARG A 49 -33.96 -4.07 0.64
CA ARG A 49 -35.21 -3.41 1.09
C ARG A 49 -35.52 -3.64 2.58
N GLY A 50 -34.48 -3.53 3.41
CA GLY A 50 -34.59 -3.67 4.85
C GLY A 50 -34.69 -5.10 5.39
N LYS A 51 -34.76 -6.11 4.54
CA LYS A 51 -34.83 -7.53 4.90
C LYS A 51 -33.56 -8.30 4.54
N TRP A 52 -33.39 -9.45 5.18
CA TRP A 52 -32.32 -10.40 4.93
C TRP A 52 -32.80 -11.51 4.00
N TYR A 53 -31.94 -11.89 3.06
CA TYR A 53 -32.16 -13.03 2.17
C TYR A 53 -30.93 -13.91 2.16
N CYS A 54 -31.13 -15.22 2.42
CA CYS A 54 -30.11 -16.25 2.31
C CYS A 54 -30.51 -17.24 1.24
N THR A 55 -29.62 -17.54 0.30
CA THR A 55 -29.84 -18.56 -0.72
C THR A 55 -28.80 -19.66 -0.61
N PHE A 56 -29.19 -20.90 -0.99
CA PHE A 56 -28.30 -22.04 -1.02
C PHE A 56 -28.86 -23.15 -1.93
N ARG A 57 -28.01 -24.09 -2.29
CA ARG A 57 -28.44 -25.31 -2.98
C ARG A 57 -29.03 -26.31 -1.98
N GLU A 58 -30.24 -26.81 -2.25
CA GLU A 58 -30.88 -27.91 -1.55
C GLU A 58 -30.99 -29.13 -2.50
N ALA A 59 -30.48 -30.27 -2.08
CA ALA A 59 -30.43 -31.47 -2.89
C ALA A 59 -30.37 -32.74 -2.02
N ASP A 60 -30.38 -33.91 -2.66
CA ASP A 60 -30.22 -35.19 -1.96
C ASP A 60 -28.76 -35.50 -1.57
N ALA A 61 -27.80 -34.99 -2.32
CA ALA A 61 -26.38 -35.24 -2.10
C ALA A 61 -25.52 -34.06 -2.61
N HIS A 62 -24.22 -34.07 -2.28
CA HIS A 62 -23.26 -33.05 -2.74
C HIS A 62 -23.11 -33.02 -4.27
N VAL A 63 -23.19 -34.20 -4.93
CA VAL A 63 -23.05 -34.37 -6.38
C VAL A 63 -24.09 -35.40 -6.85
N GLY A 64 -24.70 -35.13 -8.01
CA GLY A 64 -25.69 -35.97 -8.63
C GLY A 64 -27.06 -35.86 -7.95
N GLY A 65 -27.98 -35.31 -8.65
CA GLY A 65 -29.35 -35.03 -8.24
C GLY A 65 -29.77 -33.68 -8.81
N ASP A 66 -31.05 -33.40 -8.83
CA ASP A 66 -31.60 -32.14 -9.31
C ASP A 66 -31.58 -31.13 -8.14
N GLY A 67 -30.42 -30.49 -7.94
CA GLY A 67 -30.27 -29.44 -6.94
C GLY A 67 -31.18 -28.26 -7.26
N LYS A 68 -31.82 -27.70 -6.23
CA LYS A 68 -32.72 -26.56 -6.30
C LYS A 68 -32.14 -25.41 -5.49
N LEU A 69 -32.47 -24.18 -5.86
CA LEU A 69 -32.04 -22.98 -5.14
C LEU A 69 -33.11 -22.55 -4.18
N ARG A 70 -32.86 -22.74 -2.88
CA ARG A 70 -33.72 -22.27 -1.80
C ARG A 70 -33.44 -20.81 -1.50
N VAL A 71 -34.46 -20.01 -1.27
CA VAL A 71 -34.36 -18.63 -0.81
C VAL A 71 -35.10 -18.52 0.53
N LEU A 72 -34.37 -18.10 1.57
CA LEU A 72 -34.92 -17.76 2.87
C LEU A 72 -35.04 -16.26 3.01
N GLU A 73 -36.05 -15.78 3.75
CA GLU A 73 -36.27 -14.39 4.14
C GLU A 73 -36.29 -14.27 5.67
N SER A 74 -35.73 -13.18 6.18
CA SER A 74 -35.86 -12.76 7.59
C SER A 74 -35.97 -11.24 7.68
N SER A 75 -36.77 -10.73 8.63
CA SER A 75 -36.83 -9.30 8.94
C SER A 75 -35.77 -8.86 9.94
N ASP A 76 -35.36 -9.75 10.85
CA ASP A 76 -34.48 -9.48 11.98
C ASP A 76 -33.14 -10.25 11.93
N GLY A 77 -33.02 -11.20 10.98
CA GLY A 77 -31.86 -12.08 10.86
C GLY A 77 -31.83 -13.21 11.90
N ASP A 78 -32.87 -13.36 12.69
CA ASP A 78 -33.00 -14.39 13.74
C ASP A 78 -34.08 -15.43 13.44
N GLN A 79 -35.20 -15.00 12.86
CA GLN A 79 -36.27 -15.88 12.39
C GLN A 79 -36.28 -15.95 10.88
N TRP A 80 -36.18 -17.16 10.35
CA TRP A 80 -36.05 -17.42 8.91
C TRP A 80 -37.21 -18.25 8.37
N SER A 81 -37.70 -17.86 7.20
CA SER A 81 -38.76 -18.60 6.49
C SER A 81 -38.39 -18.80 5.03
N SER A 82 -38.73 -19.96 4.46
CA SER A 82 -38.58 -20.23 3.04
C SER A 82 -39.61 -19.44 2.23
N VAL A 83 -39.15 -18.63 1.27
CA VAL A 83 -40.00 -17.79 0.42
C VAL A 83 -39.97 -18.19 -1.04
N ALA A 84 -38.95 -18.91 -1.49
CA ALA A 84 -38.88 -19.44 -2.86
C ALA A 84 -38.03 -20.72 -2.96
N LEU A 85 -38.33 -21.51 -4.02
CA LEU A 85 -37.55 -22.65 -4.44
C LEU A 85 -37.47 -22.63 -5.97
N VAL A 86 -36.30 -22.23 -6.50
CA VAL A 86 -36.07 -22.17 -7.95
C VAL A 86 -35.48 -23.48 -8.42
N ALA A 87 -36.06 -24.06 -9.47
CA ALA A 87 -35.66 -25.34 -10.05
C ALA A 87 -35.69 -25.26 -11.59
N GLU A 88 -34.90 -26.12 -12.23
CA GLU A 88 -34.90 -26.38 -13.67
C GLU A 88 -34.86 -27.90 -13.86
N GLU A 89 -35.81 -28.46 -14.62
CA GLU A 89 -35.93 -29.90 -14.78
C GLU A 89 -34.68 -30.51 -15.41
N GLY A 90 -34.16 -31.60 -14.82
CA GLY A 90 -32.97 -32.30 -15.30
C GLY A 90 -31.66 -31.53 -15.09
N ILE A 91 -31.67 -30.41 -14.35
CA ILE A 91 -30.51 -29.56 -14.09
C ILE A 91 -30.24 -29.50 -12.59
N ASP A 92 -29.02 -29.82 -12.18
CA ASP A 92 -28.51 -29.54 -10.84
C ASP A 92 -28.09 -28.08 -10.77
N LEU A 93 -28.94 -27.20 -10.20
CA LEU A 93 -28.62 -25.81 -9.95
C LEU A 93 -27.73 -25.69 -8.72
N ARG A 94 -26.59 -25.00 -8.85
CA ARG A 94 -25.54 -24.97 -7.82
C ARG A 94 -24.98 -23.58 -7.59
N ASP A 95 -24.36 -23.39 -6.43
CA ASP A 95 -23.59 -22.20 -6.07
C ASP A 95 -24.33 -20.86 -6.28
N PRO A 96 -25.58 -20.72 -5.78
CA PRO A 96 -26.31 -19.47 -6.00
C PRO A 96 -25.59 -18.28 -5.35
N LYS A 97 -25.51 -17.17 -6.09
CA LYS A 97 -24.95 -15.91 -5.59
C LYS A 97 -25.88 -14.76 -5.93
N LEU A 98 -26.18 -13.94 -4.91
CA LEU A 98 -27.12 -12.83 -5.00
C LEU A 98 -26.39 -11.50 -5.28
N SER A 99 -27.04 -10.64 -6.06
CA SER A 99 -26.63 -9.25 -6.23
C SER A 99 -27.86 -8.37 -6.47
N ILE A 100 -27.75 -7.05 -6.26
CA ILE A 100 -28.81 -6.09 -6.54
C ILE A 100 -28.47 -5.42 -7.86
N ALA A 101 -29.36 -5.56 -8.84
CA ALA A 101 -29.24 -4.91 -10.14
C ALA A 101 -29.56 -3.41 -10.04
N PRO A 102 -29.10 -2.56 -11.00
CA PRO A 102 -29.33 -1.12 -10.97
C PRO A 102 -30.82 -0.70 -10.97
N ASP A 103 -31.71 -1.56 -11.44
CA ASP A 103 -33.17 -1.38 -11.43
C ASP A 103 -33.84 -1.90 -10.15
N ASP A 104 -33.06 -2.11 -9.08
CA ASP A 104 -33.47 -2.58 -7.77
C ASP A 104 -34.14 -3.98 -7.77
N ARG A 105 -33.89 -4.82 -8.78
CA ARG A 105 -34.23 -6.25 -8.74
C ARG A 105 -33.10 -7.05 -8.06
N LEU A 106 -33.48 -8.13 -7.39
CA LEU A 106 -32.53 -9.17 -7.04
C LEU A 106 -32.16 -9.96 -8.31
N MET A 107 -30.87 -10.16 -8.50
CA MET A 107 -30.27 -11.06 -9.47
C MET A 107 -29.63 -12.23 -8.75
N MET A 108 -29.91 -13.44 -9.19
CA MET A 108 -29.25 -14.65 -8.71
C MET A 108 -28.53 -15.33 -9.89
N VAL A 109 -27.23 -15.47 -9.77
CA VAL A 109 -26.43 -16.28 -10.69
C VAL A 109 -26.18 -17.64 -10.05
N ALA A 110 -26.25 -18.72 -10.85
CA ALA A 110 -25.99 -20.07 -10.40
C ALA A 110 -25.36 -20.90 -11.52
N GLY A 111 -24.66 -21.96 -11.17
CA GLY A 111 -24.26 -22.98 -12.14
C GLY A 111 -25.38 -23.94 -12.43
N GLY A 112 -25.58 -24.31 -13.70
CA GLY A 112 -26.47 -25.39 -14.11
C GLY A 112 -25.65 -26.55 -14.60
N SER A 113 -25.70 -27.70 -13.91
CA SER A 113 -24.95 -28.91 -14.25
C SER A 113 -25.87 -30.02 -14.65
N VAL A 114 -25.48 -30.79 -15.67
CA VAL A 114 -26.18 -32.02 -16.13
C VAL A 114 -25.39 -33.23 -15.68
N TYR A 115 -26.02 -34.12 -14.94
CA TYR A 115 -25.38 -35.32 -14.44
C TYR A 115 -26.08 -36.59 -14.95
N LYS A 116 -25.26 -37.65 -15.17
CA LYS A 116 -25.75 -39.05 -15.28
C LYS A 116 -25.17 -39.83 -14.10
N GLY A 117 -25.97 -40.02 -13.07
CA GLY A 117 -25.48 -40.47 -11.76
C GLY A 117 -24.50 -39.45 -11.16
N LYS A 118 -23.25 -39.82 -10.92
CA LYS A 118 -22.19 -38.91 -10.42
C LYS A 118 -21.32 -38.34 -11.54
N THR A 119 -21.57 -38.69 -12.82
CA THR A 119 -20.77 -38.22 -13.96
C THR A 119 -21.33 -36.93 -14.49
N LEU A 120 -20.51 -35.85 -14.49
CA LEU A 120 -20.84 -34.59 -15.11
C LEU A 120 -20.81 -34.71 -16.63
N LEU A 121 -21.93 -34.44 -17.31
CA LEU A 121 -22.08 -34.45 -18.76
C LEU A 121 -21.88 -33.05 -19.38
N GLY A 122 -22.34 -32.02 -18.72
CA GLY A 122 -22.25 -30.67 -19.18
C GLY A 122 -22.56 -29.66 -18.08
N ARG A 123 -22.20 -28.41 -18.29
CA ARG A 123 -22.50 -27.29 -17.38
C ARG A 123 -22.58 -26.00 -18.13
N GLN A 124 -23.42 -25.09 -17.65
CA GLN A 124 -23.54 -23.72 -18.15
C GLN A 124 -24.15 -22.84 -17.08
N PRO A 125 -23.69 -21.58 -16.87
CA PRO A 125 -24.27 -20.68 -15.87
C PRO A 125 -25.73 -20.33 -16.20
N ARG A 126 -26.47 -20.06 -15.12
CA ARG A 126 -27.85 -19.60 -15.14
C ARG A 126 -27.97 -18.25 -14.43
N VAL A 127 -28.89 -17.40 -14.91
CA VAL A 127 -29.31 -16.23 -14.16
C VAL A 127 -30.84 -16.21 -14.05
N CYS A 128 -31.34 -15.71 -12.91
CA CYS A 128 -32.75 -15.38 -12.72
C CYS A 128 -32.88 -14.10 -11.92
N PHE A 129 -34.03 -13.41 -12.06
CA PHE A 129 -34.31 -12.14 -11.44
C PHE A 129 -35.61 -12.19 -10.65
N SER A 130 -35.69 -11.39 -9.59
CA SER A 130 -36.89 -11.22 -8.80
C SER A 130 -37.10 -9.77 -8.37
N LYS A 131 -38.37 -9.33 -8.31
CA LYS A 131 -38.79 -8.02 -7.79
C LYS A 131 -39.18 -8.05 -6.31
N ASP A 132 -39.38 -9.25 -5.74
CA ASP A 132 -39.96 -9.47 -4.41
C ASP A 132 -39.28 -10.60 -3.63
N ALA A 133 -38.24 -11.22 -4.18
CA ALA A 133 -37.56 -12.43 -3.68
C ALA A 133 -38.43 -13.70 -3.62
N ARG A 134 -39.72 -13.64 -3.96
CA ARG A 134 -40.69 -14.74 -3.92
C ARG A 134 -40.93 -15.33 -5.31
N GLN A 135 -41.13 -14.46 -6.30
CA GLN A 135 -41.30 -14.83 -7.70
C GLN A 135 -40.01 -14.58 -8.47
N TRP A 136 -39.47 -15.63 -9.06
CA TRP A 136 -38.25 -15.58 -9.86
C TRP A 136 -38.54 -15.88 -11.31
N THR A 137 -37.86 -15.22 -12.22
CA THR A 137 -37.89 -15.61 -13.63
C THR A 137 -37.32 -17.02 -13.79
N ALA A 138 -37.73 -17.73 -14.84
CA ALA A 138 -37.11 -19.00 -15.17
C ALA A 138 -35.58 -18.84 -15.34
N PRO A 139 -34.76 -19.81 -14.89
CA PRO A 139 -33.32 -19.78 -15.05
C PRO A 139 -32.91 -19.66 -16.52
N LYS A 140 -32.27 -18.56 -16.88
CA LYS A 140 -31.81 -18.29 -18.25
C LYS A 140 -30.33 -18.63 -18.40
N ARG A 141 -29.97 -19.38 -19.44
CA ARG A 141 -28.58 -19.69 -19.78
C ARG A 141 -27.82 -18.43 -20.16
N VAL A 142 -26.60 -18.30 -19.65
CA VAL A 142 -25.68 -17.19 -19.99
C VAL A 142 -24.31 -17.77 -20.29
N LEU A 143 -23.48 -17.01 -21.05
CA LEU A 143 -22.18 -17.46 -21.51
C LEU A 143 -22.25 -18.77 -22.32
N SER A 144 -21.10 -19.44 -22.53
CA SER A 144 -21.03 -20.64 -23.33
C SER A 144 -21.15 -21.94 -22.48
N GLU A 145 -21.50 -23.03 -23.11
CA GLU A 145 -21.42 -24.34 -22.47
C GLU A 145 -19.97 -24.65 -22.05
N GLY A 146 -19.80 -25.30 -20.90
CA GLY A 146 -18.51 -25.59 -20.28
C GLY A 146 -18.03 -24.51 -19.33
N GLU A 147 -18.59 -23.30 -19.38
CA GLU A 147 -18.21 -22.19 -18.53
C GLU A 147 -18.93 -22.21 -17.18
N TRP A 148 -18.35 -21.48 -16.23
CA TRP A 148 -18.92 -21.21 -14.91
C TRP A 148 -18.74 -19.74 -14.56
N LEU A 149 -19.81 -19.07 -14.17
CA LEU A 149 -19.79 -17.69 -13.67
C LEU A 149 -19.97 -17.75 -12.17
N TRP A 150 -18.90 -17.45 -11.42
CA TRP A 150 -18.90 -17.67 -9.98
C TRP A 150 -19.79 -16.69 -9.21
N ARG A 151 -19.58 -15.37 -9.43
CA ARG A 151 -20.28 -14.28 -8.74
C ARG A 151 -20.34 -13.06 -9.64
N VAL A 152 -21.39 -12.27 -9.50
CA VAL A 152 -21.56 -10.98 -10.20
C VAL A 152 -21.58 -9.84 -9.21
N THR A 153 -20.84 -8.79 -9.51
CA THR A 153 -20.80 -7.53 -8.75
C THR A 153 -21.19 -6.39 -9.68
N TRP A 154 -22.23 -5.65 -9.31
CA TRP A 154 -22.66 -4.46 -10.04
C TRP A 154 -21.85 -3.24 -9.62
N HIS A 155 -21.37 -2.47 -10.60
CA HIS A 155 -20.66 -1.21 -10.40
C HIS A 155 -20.91 -0.28 -11.60
N ASP A 156 -21.24 0.97 -11.34
CA ASP A 156 -21.55 1.99 -12.36
C ASP A 156 -22.50 1.48 -13.46
N GLY A 157 -23.59 0.84 -13.03
CA GLY A 157 -24.64 0.32 -13.92
C GLY A 157 -24.24 -0.92 -14.74
N LYS A 158 -23.08 -1.53 -14.46
CA LYS A 158 -22.59 -2.72 -15.18
C LYS A 158 -22.36 -3.88 -14.23
N ALA A 159 -22.67 -5.08 -14.68
CA ALA A 159 -22.43 -6.35 -13.98
C ALA A 159 -21.09 -6.92 -14.39
N TYR A 160 -20.15 -7.02 -13.43
CA TYR A 160 -18.84 -7.64 -13.63
C TYR A 160 -18.78 -8.99 -12.97
N GLY A 161 -18.16 -9.96 -13.64
CA GLY A 161 -17.95 -11.30 -13.10
C GLY A 161 -16.72 -11.95 -13.71
N VAL A 162 -16.24 -13.02 -13.08
CA VAL A 162 -15.18 -13.86 -13.64
C VAL A 162 -15.78 -15.17 -14.08
N SER A 163 -15.66 -15.47 -15.37
CA SER A 163 -15.98 -16.76 -15.95
C SER A 163 -14.73 -17.63 -16.02
N TYR A 164 -14.89 -18.91 -15.72
CA TYR A 164 -13.83 -19.89 -15.90
C TYR A 164 -14.32 -21.13 -16.65
N ASN A 165 -13.39 -21.71 -17.42
CA ASN A 165 -13.58 -23.01 -18.05
C ASN A 165 -12.61 -23.98 -17.39
N ALA A 166 -13.13 -24.93 -16.61
CA ALA A 166 -12.33 -25.93 -15.91
C ALA A 166 -11.96 -27.10 -16.84
N GLY A 167 -11.63 -26.80 -18.10
CA GLY A 167 -11.37 -27.82 -19.12
C GLY A 167 -12.55 -28.79 -19.30
N ALA A 168 -12.98 -29.09 -20.51
CA ALA A 168 -13.95 -30.18 -20.70
C ALA A 168 -13.38 -31.42 -20.04
N ARG A 169 -13.90 -31.80 -18.86
CA ARG A 169 -13.58 -33.08 -18.29
C ARG A 169 -14.17 -34.12 -19.26
N GLN A 170 -13.26 -34.58 -20.14
CA GLN A 170 -13.37 -35.80 -20.89
C GLN A 170 -14.75 -35.99 -21.56
N SER A 171 -14.81 -35.61 -22.83
CA SER A 171 -15.72 -36.26 -23.75
C SER A 171 -15.62 -37.79 -23.55
N GLN A 172 -16.65 -38.51 -23.87
CA GLN A 172 -16.63 -40.00 -23.80
C GLN A 172 -15.43 -40.56 -24.56
N GLU A 173 -14.99 -39.91 -25.65
CA GLU A 173 -13.79 -40.21 -26.43
C GLU A 173 -12.47 -40.13 -25.62
N ALA A 174 -12.31 -39.15 -24.72
CA ALA A 174 -11.14 -39.09 -23.85
C ALA A 174 -11.16 -40.17 -22.74
N LYS A 175 -12.34 -40.69 -22.35
CA LYS A 175 -12.46 -41.82 -21.43
C LYS A 175 -12.17 -43.15 -22.13
N ASP A 176 -12.50 -43.26 -23.40
CA ASP A 176 -12.22 -44.44 -24.19
C ASP A 176 -10.74 -44.50 -24.61
N ALA A 177 -10.10 -43.33 -24.86
CA ALA A 177 -8.66 -43.22 -25.04
C ALA A 177 -7.85 -43.51 -23.75
N ALA A 178 -8.37 -43.18 -22.57
CA ALA A 178 -7.71 -43.54 -21.29
C ALA A 178 -7.78 -45.04 -20.95
N LYS A 179 -8.57 -45.85 -21.69
CA LYS A 179 -8.59 -47.31 -21.62
C LYS A 179 -7.58 -47.95 -22.57
N SER A 180 -7.14 -47.25 -23.61
CA SER A 180 -6.01 -47.65 -24.44
C SER A 180 -4.70 -47.32 -23.71
N LYS A 181 -3.85 -48.33 -23.49
CA LYS A 181 -2.57 -48.21 -22.75
C LYS A 181 -1.48 -47.41 -23.49
N GLU A 182 -1.82 -46.36 -24.19
CA GLU A 182 -0.83 -45.45 -24.76
C GLU A 182 -0.59 -44.26 -23.80
N PRO A 183 0.67 -43.89 -23.55
CA PRO A 183 0.99 -42.74 -22.70
C PRO A 183 0.57 -41.47 -23.42
N VAL A 184 -0.59 -40.94 -23.06
CA VAL A 184 -0.99 -39.59 -23.47
C VAL A 184 -0.17 -38.63 -22.61
N SER A 185 0.84 -38.03 -23.21
CA SER A 185 1.51 -36.84 -22.66
C SER A 185 0.51 -35.69 -22.69
N SER A 186 -0.24 -35.48 -21.65
CA SER A 186 -1.02 -34.26 -21.46
C SER A 186 -1.04 -33.88 -20.00
N GLU A 187 -0.24 -32.91 -19.66
CA GLU A 187 -0.63 -32.04 -18.57
C GLU A 187 -2.04 -31.52 -18.89
N PRO A 188 -3.00 -31.59 -17.95
CA PRO A 188 -4.33 -31.04 -18.18
C PRO A 188 -4.20 -29.59 -18.58
N ALA A 189 -4.79 -29.19 -19.71
CA ALA A 189 -4.78 -27.82 -20.16
C ALA A 189 -5.15 -26.89 -19.00
N ASP A 190 -4.34 -25.88 -18.73
CA ASP A 190 -4.54 -24.97 -17.59
C ASP A 190 -5.91 -24.29 -17.72
N TRP A 191 -6.63 -24.19 -16.61
CA TRP A 191 -7.94 -23.55 -16.59
C TRP A 191 -7.77 -22.06 -16.81
N LYS A 192 -8.65 -21.45 -17.60
CA LYS A 192 -8.54 -20.05 -17.98
C LYS A 192 -9.63 -19.24 -17.31
N LEU A 193 -9.22 -18.11 -16.74
CA LEU A 193 -10.13 -17.09 -16.25
C LEU A 193 -10.31 -15.98 -17.28
N ARG A 194 -11.51 -15.45 -17.39
CA ARG A 194 -11.78 -14.21 -18.11
C ARG A 194 -12.71 -13.29 -17.33
N LEU A 195 -12.35 -12.03 -17.28
CA LEU A 195 -13.20 -10.98 -16.77
C LEU A 195 -14.28 -10.71 -17.83
N VAL A 196 -15.53 -10.74 -17.41
CA VAL A 196 -16.69 -10.46 -18.25
C VAL A 196 -17.51 -9.31 -17.68
N VAL A 197 -18.17 -8.57 -18.57
CA VAL A 197 -19.02 -7.43 -18.22
C VAL A 197 -20.36 -7.51 -18.98
N SER A 198 -21.43 -7.07 -18.34
CA SER A 198 -22.77 -6.99 -18.93
C SER A 198 -23.49 -5.73 -18.51
N LYS A 199 -24.36 -5.19 -19.36
CA LYS A 199 -25.25 -4.06 -19.03
C LYS A 199 -26.58 -4.51 -18.41
N ASP A 200 -26.96 -5.76 -18.66
CA ASP A 200 -28.28 -6.32 -18.30
C ASP A 200 -28.19 -7.55 -17.36
N GLY A 201 -26.96 -8.01 -17.08
CA GLY A 201 -26.72 -9.21 -16.29
C GLY A 201 -26.98 -10.53 -17.03
N VAL A 202 -27.27 -10.47 -18.33
CA VAL A 202 -27.59 -11.64 -19.18
C VAL A 202 -26.62 -11.77 -20.35
N ASN A 203 -26.38 -10.69 -21.06
CA ASN A 203 -25.50 -10.65 -22.22
C ASN A 203 -24.12 -10.15 -21.80
N TYR A 204 -23.12 -11.04 -21.77
CA TYR A 204 -21.78 -10.77 -21.30
C TYR A 204 -20.77 -10.65 -22.44
N GLU A 205 -19.89 -9.66 -22.32
CA GLU A 205 -18.74 -9.45 -23.19
C GLU A 205 -17.45 -9.68 -22.41
N THR A 206 -16.39 -10.16 -23.06
CA THR A 206 -15.07 -10.34 -22.44
C THR A 206 -14.35 -9.01 -22.37
N VAL A 207 -13.91 -8.61 -21.19
CA VAL A 207 -13.03 -7.45 -20.95
C VAL A 207 -11.58 -7.81 -21.20
N THR A 208 -11.11 -8.89 -20.54
CA THR A 208 -9.73 -9.41 -20.65
C THR A 208 -9.63 -10.83 -20.13
N HIS A 209 -8.54 -11.52 -20.48
CA HIS A 209 -8.16 -12.77 -19.85
C HIS A 209 -7.26 -12.51 -18.66
N LEU A 210 -7.50 -13.21 -17.53
CA LEU A 210 -6.72 -13.05 -16.32
C LEU A 210 -5.60 -14.10 -16.29
N GLY A 211 -4.36 -13.65 -16.26
CA GLY A 211 -3.16 -14.49 -16.34
C GLY A 211 -2.79 -15.17 -15.01
N VAL A 212 -3.74 -15.84 -14.35
CA VAL A 212 -3.49 -16.57 -13.10
C VAL A 212 -3.20 -18.03 -13.41
N PRO A 213 -2.01 -18.57 -13.07
CA PRO A 213 -1.66 -19.97 -13.33
C PRO A 213 -2.23 -20.93 -12.27
N GLY A 214 -2.12 -22.23 -12.50
CA GLY A 214 -2.41 -23.27 -11.50
C GLY A 214 -3.90 -23.58 -11.34
N HIS A 215 -4.60 -23.80 -12.43
CA HIS A 215 -6.01 -24.20 -12.46
C HIS A 215 -6.93 -23.26 -11.64
N PRO A 216 -6.96 -21.95 -11.96
CA PRO A 216 -7.78 -20.99 -11.25
C PRO A 216 -9.27 -21.16 -11.56
N ASN A 217 -10.14 -20.87 -10.57
CA ASN A 217 -11.58 -21.05 -10.71
C ASN A 217 -12.39 -19.99 -9.95
N GLU A 218 -13.06 -20.34 -8.89
CA GLU A 218 -13.94 -19.48 -8.08
C GLU A 218 -13.28 -18.14 -7.75
N THR A 219 -13.82 -17.05 -8.31
CA THR A 219 -13.22 -15.73 -8.18
C THR A 219 -14.28 -14.70 -7.78
N THR A 220 -14.09 -14.04 -6.66
CA THR A 220 -14.93 -12.93 -6.20
C THR A 220 -14.30 -11.59 -6.56
N LEU A 221 -15.10 -10.69 -7.12
CA LEU A 221 -14.72 -9.30 -7.43
C LEU A 221 -15.37 -8.33 -6.47
N ARG A 222 -14.64 -7.27 -6.07
CA ARG A 222 -15.19 -6.08 -5.39
C ARG A 222 -14.52 -4.83 -5.93
N PHE A 223 -15.20 -3.71 -5.77
CA PHE A 223 -14.68 -2.40 -6.14
C PHE A 223 -14.22 -1.66 -4.89
N LEU A 224 -13.01 -1.13 -4.97
CA LEU A 224 -12.36 -0.31 -3.96
C LEU A 224 -12.55 1.18 -4.31
N ASP A 225 -11.86 2.06 -3.57
CA ASP A 225 -11.90 3.49 -3.83
C ASP A 225 -11.40 3.83 -5.24
N HIS A 226 -11.95 4.89 -5.80
CA HIS A 226 -11.62 5.38 -7.16
C HIS A 226 -11.86 4.35 -8.28
N GLY A 227 -12.77 3.39 -8.06
CA GLY A 227 -13.14 2.39 -9.06
C GLY A 227 -12.08 1.31 -9.31
N GLU A 228 -11.09 1.16 -8.43
CA GLU A 228 -10.15 0.03 -8.50
C GLU A 228 -10.91 -1.29 -8.27
N MET A 229 -10.71 -2.27 -9.15
CA MET A 229 -11.29 -3.60 -9.02
C MET A 229 -10.32 -4.53 -8.30
N MET A 230 -10.81 -5.31 -7.34
CA MET A 230 -10.04 -6.32 -6.64
C MET A 230 -10.64 -7.71 -6.84
N ALA A 231 -9.79 -8.71 -7.06
CA ALA A 231 -10.14 -10.11 -7.26
C ALA A 231 -9.52 -11.01 -6.19
N MET A 232 -10.30 -11.95 -5.66
CA MET A 232 -9.86 -13.04 -4.79
C MET A 232 -10.07 -14.36 -5.52
N VAL A 233 -8.98 -15.04 -5.91
CA VAL A 233 -8.95 -16.18 -6.84
C VAL A 233 -8.56 -17.46 -6.13
N ARG A 234 -9.41 -18.52 -6.24
CA ARG A 234 -9.10 -19.88 -5.83
C ARG A 234 -8.29 -20.59 -6.92
N ARG A 235 -7.37 -21.47 -6.50
CA ARG A 235 -6.56 -22.32 -7.39
C ARG A 235 -6.61 -23.79 -6.93
N GLU A 236 -6.53 -24.71 -7.89
CA GLU A 236 -6.56 -26.16 -7.64
C GLU A 236 -5.26 -26.87 -8.08
N GLY A 237 -4.34 -26.16 -8.73
CA GLY A 237 -3.06 -26.69 -9.22
C GLY A 237 -1.86 -25.98 -8.59
N GLY A 238 -0.67 -26.54 -8.77
CA GLY A 238 0.56 -26.06 -8.19
C GLY A 238 0.55 -26.21 -6.65
N ASN A 239 0.99 -25.17 -5.92
CA ASN A 239 0.92 -25.11 -4.46
C ASN A 239 -0.52 -24.90 -3.94
N THR A 240 -1.50 -24.69 -4.83
CA THR A 240 -2.92 -24.40 -4.54
C THR A 240 -3.19 -23.11 -3.74
N PHE A 241 -2.19 -22.27 -3.47
CA PHE A 241 -2.38 -21.01 -2.77
C PHE A 241 -3.23 -20.06 -3.61
N GLY A 242 -4.16 -19.36 -2.97
CA GLY A 242 -5.01 -18.38 -3.61
C GLY A 242 -4.24 -17.14 -4.04
N TRP A 243 -4.76 -16.43 -5.02
CA TRP A 243 -4.19 -15.20 -5.52
C TRP A 243 -5.13 -14.02 -5.28
N LEU A 244 -4.53 -12.86 -4.99
CA LEU A 244 -5.20 -11.57 -4.92
C LEU A 244 -4.73 -10.71 -6.09
N GLY A 245 -5.66 -10.02 -6.73
CA GLY A 245 -5.32 -9.17 -7.86
C GLY A 245 -6.04 -7.85 -7.82
N THR A 246 -5.40 -6.79 -8.34
CA THR A 246 -6.01 -5.47 -8.50
C THR A 246 -5.85 -4.95 -9.92
N SER A 247 -6.83 -4.16 -10.36
CA SER A 247 -6.82 -3.51 -11.67
C SER A 247 -7.59 -2.20 -11.64
N LYS A 248 -7.10 -1.19 -12.34
CA LYS A 248 -7.78 0.09 -12.56
C LYS A 248 -8.58 0.08 -13.88
N PRO A 249 -9.60 0.92 -14.03
CA PRO A 249 -10.27 1.04 -15.33
C PRO A 249 -9.27 1.28 -16.47
N PRO A 250 -9.41 0.62 -17.61
CA PRO A 250 -10.51 -0.22 -18.08
C PRO A 250 -10.40 -1.71 -17.71
N TYR A 251 -9.67 -2.10 -16.67
CA TYR A 251 -9.52 -3.44 -16.09
C TYR A 251 -8.84 -4.47 -17.00
N LYS A 252 -7.93 -4.02 -17.85
CA LYS A 252 -7.16 -4.89 -18.75
C LYS A 252 -5.84 -5.35 -18.14
N ASP A 253 -5.24 -4.49 -17.33
CA ASP A 253 -3.93 -4.72 -16.70
C ASP A 253 -4.11 -5.06 -15.22
N TRP A 254 -3.57 -6.19 -14.79
CA TRP A 254 -3.72 -6.71 -13.45
C TRP A 254 -2.38 -6.87 -12.75
N THR A 255 -2.35 -6.47 -11.49
CA THR A 255 -1.24 -6.78 -10.57
C THR A 255 -1.68 -7.93 -9.67
N TRP A 256 -0.87 -8.99 -9.59
CA TRP A 256 -1.21 -10.21 -8.88
C TRP A 256 -0.24 -10.50 -7.75
N HIS A 257 -0.76 -11.01 -6.63
CA HIS A 257 -0.02 -11.46 -5.46
C HIS A 257 -0.48 -12.85 -5.04
N GLU A 258 0.47 -13.77 -4.86
CA GLU A 258 0.18 -15.09 -4.30
C GLU A 258 0.09 -15.00 -2.78
N THR A 259 -0.94 -15.57 -2.19
CA THR A 259 -1.08 -15.69 -0.74
C THR A 259 -0.37 -16.96 -0.22
N LYS A 260 -0.28 -17.12 1.09
CA LYS A 260 0.23 -18.36 1.70
C LYS A 260 -0.90 -19.32 2.11
N HIS A 261 -2.12 -19.12 1.61
CA HIS A 261 -3.32 -19.84 2.01
C HIS A 261 -4.09 -20.37 0.80
N ARG A 262 -4.55 -21.60 0.88
CA ARG A 262 -5.49 -22.18 -0.10
C ARG A 262 -6.88 -21.64 0.17
N PHE A 263 -7.60 -21.22 -0.87
CA PHE A 263 -8.99 -20.78 -0.77
C PHE A 263 -9.98 -21.88 -1.17
N GLY A 264 -11.20 -21.80 -0.62
CA GLY A 264 -12.33 -22.60 -1.04
C GLY A 264 -13.64 -21.86 -0.81
N GLY A 265 -14.41 -21.60 -1.87
CA GLY A 265 -15.59 -20.75 -1.83
C GLY A 265 -15.28 -19.31 -1.40
N PRO A 266 -14.28 -18.63 -1.99
CA PRO A 266 -13.78 -17.37 -1.50
C PRO A 266 -14.83 -16.25 -1.65
N ASN A 267 -14.95 -15.44 -0.62
CA ASN A 267 -15.74 -14.20 -0.64
C ASN A 267 -15.09 -13.14 0.24
N PHE A 268 -15.26 -11.88 -0.12
CA PHE A 268 -14.80 -10.78 0.71
C PHE A 268 -15.71 -9.56 0.58
N VAL A 269 -15.63 -8.68 1.54
CA VAL A 269 -16.40 -7.43 1.63
C VAL A 269 -15.47 -6.27 2.00
N ARG A 270 -15.74 -5.11 1.46
CA ARG A 270 -15.15 -3.85 1.89
C ARG A 270 -16.11 -3.19 2.87
N LEU A 271 -15.58 -2.78 4.02
CA LEU A 271 -16.35 -2.04 5.03
C LEU A 271 -16.31 -0.53 4.74
N ASP A 272 -17.15 0.22 5.44
CA ASP A 272 -17.25 1.68 5.30
C ASP A 272 -15.93 2.40 5.67
N ASP A 273 -15.12 1.81 6.57
CA ASP A 273 -13.80 2.30 6.96
C ASP A 273 -12.68 1.93 5.96
N GLY A 274 -13.05 1.32 4.83
CA GLY A 274 -12.11 0.88 3.79
C GLY A 274 -11.43 -0.44 4.08
N SER A 275 -11.57 -1.04 5.26
CA SER A 275 -10.98 -2.34 5.58
C SER A 275 -11.62 -3.46 4.77
N LEU A 276 -10.83 -4.48 4.46
CA LEU A 276 -11.26 -5.65 3.71
C LEU A 276 -11.30 -6.87 4.63
N TRP A 277 -12.41 -7.56 4.59
CA TRP A 277 -12.62 -8.78 5.35
C TRP A 277 -13.12 -9.90 4.45
N ALA A 278 -12.53 -11.08 4.62
CA ALA A 278 -12.82 -12.24 3.77
C ALA A 278 -13.32 -13.43 4.58
N SER A 279 -13.97 -14.34 3.89
CA SER A 279 -14.24 -15.68 4.38
C SER A 279 -13.93 -16.71 3.30
N SER A 280 -13.33 -17.82 3.71
CA SER A 280 -12.95 -18.92 2.85
C SER A 280 -12.87 -20.21 3.66
N ARG A 281 -12.76 -21.34 2.97
CA ARG A 281 -12.36 -22.60 3.59
C ARG A 281 -10.88 -22.57 3.87
N ASN A 282 -10.51 -22.87 5.12
CA ASN A 282 -9.15 -23.13 5.54
C ASN A 282 -8.95 -24.65 5.65
N TYR A 283 -7.80 -25.17 5.22
CA TYR A 283 -7.55 -26.60 5.11
C TYR A 283 -6.65 -27.19 6.20
N PRO A 284 -5.68 -26.47 6.77
CA PRO A 284 -4.85 -26.99 7.87
C PRO A 284 -5.69 -27.46 9.07
N GLY A 285 -5.43 -28.67 9.55
CA GLY A 285 -6.18 -29.25 10.67
C GLY A 285 -7.60 -29.71 10.34
N GLY A 286 -7.95 -29.86 9.04
CA GLY A 286 -9.27 -30.19 8.54
C GLY A 286 -10.05 -28.97 8.03
N ALA A 287 -11.00 -29.20 7.13
CA ALA A 287 -11.76 -28.11 6.51
C ALA A 287 -12.57 -27.29 7.55
N LYS A 288 -12.32 -26.00 7.62
CA LYS A 288 -12.99 -25.04 8.48
C LYS A 288 -13.38 -23.78 7.71
N THR A 289 -14.47 -23.14 8.11
CA THR A 289 -14.82 -21.81 7.62
C THR A 289 -14.12 -20.78 8.50
N VAL A 290 -13.39 -19.84 7.89
CA VAL A 290 -12.66 -18.81 8.62
C VAL A 290 -13.07 -17.41 8.18
N ILE A 291 -12.89 -16.46 9.09
CA ILE A 291 -12.89 -15.02 8.81
C ILE A 291 -11.42 -14.58 8.76
N ALA A 292 -11.07 -13.84 7.74
CA ALA A 292 -9.71 -13.35 7.51
C ALA A 292 -9.69 -11.83 7.35
N LYS A 293 -8.68 -11.20 7.91
CA LYS A 293 -8.28 -9.85 7.54
C LYS A 293 -7.60 -9.89 6.17
N MET A 294 -7.85 -8.93 5.34
CA MET A 294 -7.31 -8.90 3.97
C MET A 294 -6.86 -7.50 3.59
N ASP A 295 -5.85 -7.43 2.75
CA ASP A 295 -5.43 -6.24 2.02
C ASP A 295 -5.22 -6.63 0.55
N ARG A 296 -4.69 -5.72 -0.28
CA ARG A 296 -4.47 -5.95 -1.71
C ARG A 296 -3.55 -7.12 -2.04
N ASP A 297 -2.66 -7.47 -1.11
CA ASP A 297 -1.63 -8.52 -1.28
C ASP A 297 -1.53 -9.49 -0.10
N GLN A 298 -2.34 -9.30 0.95
CA GLN A 298 -2.29 -10.09 2.16
C GLN A 298 -3.64 -10.71 2.49
N TYR A 299 -3.60 -11.92 3.03
CA TYR A 299 -4.76 -12.65 3.53
C TYR A 299 -4.34 -13.38 4.81
N GLU A 300 -4.95 -13.04 5.93
CA GLU A 300 -4.64 -13.58 7.25
C GLU A 300 -5.90 -14.11 7.93
N PRO A 301 -6.06 -15.45 8.07
CA PRO A 301 -7.14 -16.03 8.87
C PRO A 301 -6.97 -15.66 10.34
N VAL A 302 -7.99 -15.04 10.93
CA VAL A 302 -7.95 -14.54 12.32
C VAL A 302 -9.05 -15.12 13.21
N LEU A 303 -10.12 -15.66 12.65
CA LEU A 303 -11.20 -16.29 13.42
C LEU A 303 -11.71 -17.55 12.69
N THR A 304 -11.79 -18.66 13.42
CA THR A 304 -12.40 -19.89 12.91
C THR A 304 -13.85 -20.01 13.43
N LEU A 305 -14.79 -20.15 12.51
CA LEU A 305 -16.20 -20.38 12.85
C LEU A 305 -16.43 -21.86 13.23
N PRO A 306 -17.41 -22.14 14.12
CA PRO A 306 -17.86 -23.51 14.40
C PRO A 306 -18.27 -24.19 13.10
N SER A 307 -17.42 -25.09 12.60
CA SER A 307 -17.61 -25.70 11.29
C SER A 307 -16.71 -26.94 11.12
N GLY A 308 -16.99 -27.77 10.14
CA GLY A 308 -16.21 -28.96 9.83
C GLY A 308 -16.83 -29.84 8.77
N GLY A 309 -16.11 -30.84 8.30
CA GLY A 309 -16.51 -31.69 7.20
C GLY A 309 -16.66 -30.90 5.89
N ASP A 310 -17.78 -31.09 5.19
CA ASP A 310 -18.12 -30.24 4.04
C ASP A 310 -18.68 -28.91 4.55
N THR A 311 -17.96 -27.81 4.27
CA THR A 311 -18.22 -26.49 4.85
C THR A 311 -17.74 -25.33 3.99
N SER A 312 -18.12 -24.08 4.32
CA SER A 312 -17.71 -22.79 3.79
C SER A 312 -18.66 -22.17 2.77
N TYR A 313 -18.18 -21.54 1.70
CA TYR A 313 -18.95 -20.81 0.69
C TYR A 313 -19.84 -19.73 1.32
N ALA A 314 -19.17 -18.82 2.01
CA ALA A 314 -19.84 -17.84 2.85
C ALA A 314 -20.47 -16.69 2.03
N GLY A 315 -21.68 -16.30 2.42
CA GLY A 315 -22.24 -14.99 2.12
C GLY A 315 -21.82 -13.99 3.20
N LEU A 316 -21.44 -12.77 2.83
CA LEU A 316 -20.95 -11.74 3.75
C LEU A 316 -21.73 -10.45 3.61
N VAL A 317 -22.23 -9.91 4.71
CA VAL A 317 -22.89 -8.60 4.78
C VAL A 317 -22.42 -7.85 6.03
N TRP A 318 -21.92 -6.63 5.84
CA TRP A 318 -21.66 -5.70 6.94
C TRP A 318 -22.93 -4.94 7.27
N HIS A 319 -23.40 -5.02 8.51
CA HIS A 319 -24.61 -4.33 8.96
C HIS A 319 -24.62 -4.14 10.48
N ASP A 320 -25.01 -2.95 10.95
CA ASP A 320 -25.12 -2.56 12.37
C ASP A 320 -23.87 -2.91 13.19
N GLY A 321 -22.67 -2.60 12.65
CA GLY A 321 -21.41 -2.83 13.35
C GLY A 321 -21.00 -4.30 13.49
N LEU A 322 -21.65 -5.21 12.77
CA LEU A 322 -21.36 -6.64 12.75
C LEU A 322 -21.17 -7.14 11.31
N LEU A 323 -20.26 -8.09 11.15
CA LEU A 323 -20.17 -8.90 9.94
C LEU A 323 -21.11 -10.09 10.08
N TRP A 324 -22.12 -10.17 9.23
CA TRP A 324 -23.07 -11.26 9.12
C TRP A 324 -22.56 -12.26 8.08
N VAL A 325 -22.46 -13.54 8.46
CA VAL A 325 -21.81 -14.58 7.67
C VAL A 325 -22.73 -15.78 7.55
N SER A 326 -23.35 -16.00 6.39
CA SER A 326 -23.98 -17.29 6.09
C SER A 326 -22.92 -18.28 5.64
N TYR A 327 -23.02 -19.52 6.07
CA TYR A 327 -22.17 -20.62 5.61
C TYR A 327 -22.88 -21.96 5.80
N TYR A 328 -22.42 -22.99 5.10
CA TYR A 328 -22.91 -24.33 5.35
C TYR A 328 -21.83 -25.16 6.05
N SER A 329 -22.27 -26.18 6.78
CA SER A 329 -21.34 -27.06 7.48
C SER A 329 -22.01 -28.40 7.84
N SER A 330 -21.20 -29.46 7.84
CA SER A 330 -21.64 -30.81 8.26
C SER A 330 -21.02 -31.25 9.59
N HIS A 331 -20.65 -30.31 10.46
CA HIS A 331 -20.01 -30.61 11.73
C HIS A 331 -20.97 -31.16 12.80
N GLU A 332 -22.27 -30.88 12.68
CA GLU A 332 -23.30 -31.44 13.55
C GLU A 332 -23.98 -32.61 12.82
N GLU A 333 -24.05 -33.77 13.48
CA GLU A 333 -24.76 -34.97 13.02
C GLU A 333 -24.34 -35.46 11.61
N LYS A 334 -23.20 -35.01 11.09
CA LYS A 334 -22.73 -35.24 9.70
C LYS A 334 -23.73 -34.80 8.63
N LYS A 335 -24.72 -33.95 8.99
CA LYS A 335 -25.70 -33.37 8.09
C LYS A 335 -25.28 -31.98 7.64
N SER A 336 -25.29 -31.75 6.33
CA SER A 336 -24.99 -30.44 5.77
C SER A 336 -26.17 -29.49 6.00
N SER A 337 -25.97 -28.50 6.87
CA SER A 337 -26.95 -27.50 7.32
C SER A 337 -26.46 -26.09 7.09
N ILE A 338 -27.35 -25.12 7.09
CA ILE A 338 -27.04 -23.70 6.88
C ILE A 338 -26.97 -22.98 8.22
N TYR A 339 -25.90 -22.24 8.42
CA TYR A 339 -25.61 -21.47 9.62
C TYR A 339 -25.49 -19.99 9.28
N LEU A 340 -25.80 -19.14 10.27
CA LEU A 340 -25.56 -17.70 10.25
C LEU A 340 -24.74 -17.32 11.49
N ALA A 341 -23.55 -16.79 11.26
CA ALA A 341 -22.71 -16.20 12.29
C ALA A 341 -22.82 -14.67 12.28
N LYS A 342 -22.75 -14.06 13.47
CA LYS A 342 -22.57 -12.63 13.66
C LYS A 342 -21.21 -12.42 14.31
N VAL A 343 -20.34 -11.65 13.66
CA VAL A 343 -18.95 -11.40 14.09
C VAL A 343 -18.77 -9.92 14.32
N ARG A 344 -18.30 -9.55 15.50
CA ARG A 344 -17.83 -8.19 15.80
C ARG A 344 -16.39 -8.09 15.32
N LEU A 345 -16.15 -7.24 14.34
CA LEU A 345 -14.81 -6.97 13.84
C LEU A 345 -14.12 -5.92 14.71
N PRO A 346 -12.78 -6.03 14.89
CA PRO A 346 -12.04 -4.98 15.55
C PRO A 346 -12.18 -3.68 14.75
N LYS A 347 -12.41 -2.58 15.44
CA LYS A 347 -12.38 -1.26 14.80
C LYS A 347 -10.96 -1.01 14.30
N ASN A 348 -10.80 -0.50 13.10
CA ASN A 348 -9.48 -0.16 12.54
C ASN A 348 -8.94 1.05 13.32
N LEU A 349 -8.19 0.76 14.38
CA LEU A 349 -7.72 1.73 15.35
C LEU A 349 -6.26 2.07 15.05
N VAL A 350 -6.01 3.33 14.72
CA VAL A 350 -4.66 3.84 14.51
C VAL A 350 -4.07 4.29 15.85
N ASN A 351 -3.02 3.61 16.30
CA ASN A 351 -2.30 4.05 17.50
C ASN A 351 -1.25 5.11 17.11
N LEU A 352 -1.49 6.36 17.48
CA LEU A 352 -0.57 7.48 17.23
C LEU A 352 0.48 7.64 18.33
N GLY A 353 0.17 7.22 19.56
CA GLY A 353 0.99 7.62 20.69
C GLY A 353 1.12 9.15 20.76
N SER A 354 2.36 9.65 20.78
CA SER A 354 2.68 11.10 20.75
C SER A 354 3.45 11.49 19.47
N ARG A 355 3.49 10.64 18.44
CA ARG A 355 4.26 10.92 17.23
C ARG A 355 3.63 12.04 16.40
N LEU A 356 4.47 12.70 15.62
CA LEU A 356 4.05 13.70 14.64
C LEU A 356 3.41 13.01 13.43
N GLU A 357 2.27 13.51 12.96
CA GLU A 357 1.60 13.03 11.76
C GLU A 357 1.43 14.15 10.73
N LEU A 358 1.73 13.81 9.47
CA LEU A 358 1.58 14.67 8.31
C LEU A 358 0.40 14.20 7.45
N PHE A 359 -0.25 15.10 6.73
CA PHE A 359 -1.35 14.79 5.80
C PHE A 359 -0.86 14.43 4.39
N VAL A 360 0.28 13.77 4.29
CA VAL A 360 0.93 13.42 3.01
C VAL A 360 0.31 12.21 2.29
N ASP A 361 -0.53 11.45 2.99
CA ASP A 361 -1.19 10.24 2.48
C ASP A 361 -2.62 10.07 3.05
N ASP A 362 -3.28 8.94 2.74
CA ASP A 362 -4.62 8.61 3.25
C ASP A 362 -4.61 7.82 4.57
N TYR A 363 -3.45 7.63 5.19
CA TYR A 363 -3.29 6.76 6.36
C TYR A 363 -4.23 7.12 7.52
N LEU A 364 -4.36 8.41 7.81
CA LEU A 364 -5.22 8.90 8.89
C LEU A 364 -6.61 9.32 8.41
N ILE A 365 -6.77 9.62 7.12
CA ILE A 365 -7.97 10.27 6.60
C ILE A 365 -9.03 9.21 6.30
N GLU A 366 -10.19 9.31 6.96
CA GLU A 366 -11.38 8.55 6.62
C GLU A 366 -12.18 9.28 5.53
N LYS A 367 -12.30 10.60 5.64
CA LYS A 367 -13.08 11.40 4.69
C LYS A 367 -12.58 12.84 4.58
N LEU A 368 -12.55 13.35 3.35
CA LEU A 368 -12.50 14.77 3.02
C LEU A 368 -13.87 15.20 2.49
N SER A 369 -14.37 16.36 2.92
CA SER A 369 -15.66 16.88 2.48
C SER A 369 -15.65 18.40 2.36
N GLY A 370 -16.69 18.96 1.70
CA GLY A 370 -16.72 20.37 1.36
C GLY A 370 -15.59 20.75 0.40
N SER A 371 -14.95 21.89 0.64
CA SER A 371 -13.82 22.36 -0.17
C SER A 371 -12.46 21.73 0.18
N ALA A 372 -12.40 20.86 1.20
CA ALA A 372 -11.14 20.26 1.67
C ALA A 372 -10.50 19.35 0.62
N LYS A 373 -9.23 19.61 0.31
CA LYS A 373 -8.42 18.80 -0.61
C LYS A 373 -6.95 18.80 -0.22
N ARG A 374 -6.22 17.76 -0.58
CA ARG A 374 -4.76 17.74 -0.45
C ARG A 374 -4.11 18.57 -1.53
N VAL A 375 -3.15 19.42 -1.14
CA VAL A 375 -2.39 20.30 -2.04
C VAL A 375 -0.91 20.08 -1.83
N LEU A 376 -0.21 19.73 -2.91
CA LEU A 376 1.25 19.67 -2.92
C LEU A 376 1.82 21.07 -2.79
N GLN A 377 2.68 21.29 -1.81
CA GLN A 377 3.37 22.56 -1.62
C GLN A 377 4.65 22.59 -2.44
N LYS A 378 5.02 23.79 -2.90
CA LYS A 378 6.25 24.00 -3.66
C LYS A 378 7.26 24.77 -2.80
N PRO A 379 8.54 24.35 -2.79
CA PRO A 379 9.54 25.05 -2.02
C PRO A 379 9.83 26.41 -2.65
N GLN A 380 10.16 27.38 -1.81
CA GLN A 380 10.51 28.75 -2.22
C GLN A 380 12.01 28.84 -2.53
N PRO A 381 12.41 29.36 -3.70
CA PRO A 381 13.80 29.52 -4.04
C PRO A 381 14.49 30.57 -3.14
N GLN A 382 15.70 30.24 -2.72
CA GLN A 382 16.58 31.08 -1.91
C GLN A 382 17.92 31.30 -2.66
N GLU A 383 18.97 31.58 -1.93
CA GLU A 383 20.32 31.85 -2.45
C GLU A 383 21.01 30.64 -3.08
N VAL A 384 21.93 30.88 -4.00
CA VAL A 384 22.94 29.92 -4.45
C VAL A 384 23.96 29.75 -3.32
N VAL A 385 24.09 28.53 -2.81
CA VAL A 385 24.94 28.22 -1.64
C VAL A 385 26.31 27.64 -2.02
N LEU A 386 26.42 27.08 -3.24
CA LEU A 386 27.69 26.54 -3.71
C LEU A 386 27.76 26.65 -5.24
N THR A 387 28.93 27.03 -5.75
CA THR A 387 29.30 26.96 -7.17
C THR A 387 30.44 25.96 -7.35
N ALA A 388 30.31 25.10 -8.34
CA ALA A 388 31.33 24.09 -8.68
C ALA A 388 32.39 24.74 -9.57
N ASP A 389 33.27 25.51 -8.95
CA ASP A 389 34.22 26.44 -9.60
C ASP A 389 35.71 26.02 -9.51
N LYS A 390 36.02 24.91 -8.85
CA LYS A 390 37.37 24.41 -8.69
C LYS A 390 37.82 23.57 -9.92
N PRO A 391 39.13 23.44 -10.19
CA PRO A 391 39.64 22.70 -11.34
C PRO A 391 39.15 21.24 -11.43
N TRP A 392 38.82 20.60 -10.30
CA TRP A 392 38.28 19.24 -10.21
C TRP A 392 36.75 19.20 -10.17
N GLU A 393 36.09 20.33 -10.31
CA GLU A 393 34.65 20.52 -10.39
C GLU A 393 34.26 20.97 -11.80
N GLY A 394 32.98 21.41 -11.99
CA GLY A 394 32.58 22.00 -13.26
C GLY A 394 31.07 21.88 -13.54
N ASN A 395 30.72 22.03 -14.82
CA ASN A 395 29.34 22.12 -15.31
C ASN A 395 28.54 20.80 -15.17
N THR A 396 29.20 19.69 -14.92
CA THR A 396 28.55 18.39 -14.70
C THR A 396 28.65 17.89 -13.26
N SER A 397 29.18 18.68 -12.32
CA SER A 397 29.15 18.35 -10.89
C SER A 397 27.72 18.13 -10.44
N ALA A 398 27.49 17.02 -9.66
CA ALA A 398 26.14 16.53 -9.38
C ALA A 398 26.11 15.57 -8.17
N TYR A 399 24.94 14.95 -7.94
CA TYR A 399 24.71 13.93 -6.92
C TYR A 399 25.05 14.42 -5.52
N TYR A 400 24.51 15.58 -5.18
CA TYR A 400 24.72 16.20 -3.89
C TYR A 400 24.01 15.42 -2.78
N THR A 401 24.71 15.18 -1.68
CA THR A 401 24.21 14.63 -0.43
C THR A 401 24.43 15.65 0.68
N VAL A 402 23.42 16.00 1.44
CA VAL A 402 23.50 16.98 2.54
C VAL A 402 22.85 16.41 3.79
N PHE A 403 23.56 16.40 4.92
CA PHE A 403 22.99 16.02 6.19
C PHE A 403 23.63 16.79 7.36
N ARG A 404 22.89 16.87 8.46
CA ARG A 404 23.39 17.42 9.71
C ARG A 404 24.24 16.40 10.47
N ASP A 405 25.37 16.82 10.98
CA ASP A 405 26.29 16.02 11.77
C ASP A 405 26.74 16.79 13.00
N GLY A 406 25.96 16.68 14.09
CA GLY A 406 26.15 17.45 15.31
C GLY A 406 25.89 18.94 15.10
N ASP A 407 26.93 19.74 15.25
CA ASP A 407 26.90 21.20 15.14
C ASP A 407 27.20 21.73 13.73
N ARG A 408 27.47 20.84 12.78
CA ARG A 408 27.77 21.18 11.39
C ARG A 408 26.87 20.45 10.40
N PHE A 409 26.90 20.93 9.14
CA PHE A 409 26.33 20.29 7.98
C PHE A 409 27.46 19.77 7.10
N ARG A 410 27.31 18.57 6.54
CA ARG A 410 28.21 17.98 5.58
C ARG A 410 27.55 17.90 4.22
N MET A 411 28.35 18.17 3.18
CA MET A 411 27.95 18.03 1.80
C MET A 411 28.98 17.18 1.05
N TYR A 412 28.47 16.22 0.27
CA TYR A 412 29.30 15.44 -0.64
C TYR A 412 28.69 15.53 -2.03
N TYR A 413 29.54 15.56 -3.05
CA TYR A 413 29.08 15.70 -4.43
C TYR A 413 30.14 15.22 -5.41
N ARG A 414 29.72 14.82 -6.59
CA ARG A 414 30.62 14.52 -7.70
C ARG A 414 31.22 15.79 -8.23
N GLY A 415 32.56 15.85 -8.34
CA GLY A 415 33.32 16.84 -9.11
C GLY A 415 33.55 16.32 -10.50
N SER A 416 33.02 17.02 -11.51
CA SER A 416 33.20 16.66 -12.89
C SER A 416 32.92 17.82 -13.84
N HIS A 417 33.63 17.85 -14.99
CA HIS A 417 33.47 18.85 -16.03
C HIS A 417 33.36 18.19 -17.41
N PHE A 418 32.40 18.65 -18.18
CA PHE A 418 32.25 18.26 -19.58
C PHE A 418 32.71 19.42 -20.48
N ASP A 419 33.75 19.17 -21.27
CA ASP A 419 34.24 20.13 -22.22
C ASP A 419 33.37 20.17 -23.48
N GLU A 420 32.64 21.23 -23.66
CA GLU A 420 31.71 21.44 -24.78
C GLU A 420 32.44 21.47 -26.15
N THR A 421 33.73 21.84 -26.18
CA THR A 421 34.54 21.93 -27.40
C THR A 421 35.00 20.55 -27.86
N THR A 422 35.60 19.79 -26.96
CA THR A 422 36.11 18.44 -27.23
C THR A 422 35.05 17.35 -27.16
N LYS A 423 33.85 17.65 -26.60
CA LYS A 423 32.77 16.73 -26.30
C LYS A 423 33.20 15.56 -25.42
N LYS A 424 34.12 15.78 -24.49
CA LYS A 424 34.66 14.79 -23.56
C LYS A 424 34.66 15.29 -22.13
N ALA A 425 34.79 14.37 -21.18
CA ALA A 425 35.10 14.71 -19.79
C ALA A 425 36.52 15.35 -19.75
N ALA A 426 36.62 16.48 -19.07
CA ALA A 426 37.88 17.23 -18.95
C ALA A 426 38.88 16.54 -18.01
N HIS A 427 38.40 15.77 -17.07
CA HIS A 427 39.17 15.00 -16.08
C HIS A 427 38.39 13.82 -15.56
N PRO A 428 39.03 12.83 -14.90
CA PRO A 428 38.32 11.76 -14.16
C PRO A 428 37.41 12.33 -13.09
N GLU A 429 36.29 11.70 -12.89
CA GLU A 429 35.31 12.08 -11.85
C GLU A 429 35.88 11.82 -10.44
N VAL A 430 35.61 12.73 -9.54
CA VAL A 430 36.02 12.64 -8.13
C VAL A 430 34.82 12.94 -7.23
N THR A 431 34.91 12.53 -5.96
CA THR A 431 33.94 12.95 -4.93
C THR A 431 34.55 14.05 -4.10
N CYS A 432 33.86 15.18 -4.04
CA CYS A 432 34.23 16.36 -3.29
C CYS A 432 33.46 16.45 -1.97
N TYR A 433 34.03 17.20 -1.02
CA TYR A 433 33.45 17.49 0.30
C TYR A 433 33.36 18.99 0.54
N ALA A 434 32.28 19.41 1.19
CA ALA A 434 32.15 20.73 1.75
C ALA A 434 31.46 20.66 3.11
N GLU A 435 31.69 21.65 3.96
CA GLU A 435 31.07 21.73 5.28
C GLU A 435 30.56 23.13 5.59
N SER A 436 29.58 23.23 6.48
CA SER A 436 28.97 24.48 6.90
C SER A 436 28.48 24.40 8.35
N SER A 437 28.49 25.51 9.08
CA SER A 437 27.87 25.63 10.41
C SER A 437 26.41 26.07 10.33
N ASP A 438 25.99 26.70 9.22
CA ASP A 438 24.66 27.28 9.06
C ASP A 438 23.84 26.69 7.90
N GLY A 439 24.44 25.79 7.10
CA GLY A 439 23.83 25.19 5.91
C GLY A 439 23.68 26.14 4.71
N ILE A 440 24.20 27.37 4.82
CA ILE A 440 24.12 28.43 3.80
C ILE A 440 25.48 28.75 3.24
N ARG A 441 26.43 29.05 4.13
CA ARG A 441 27.82 29.35 3.77
C ARG A 441 28.67 28.11 3.86
N TRP A 442 29.07 27.58 2.71
CA TRP A 442 29.81 26.33 2.60
C TRP A 442 31.29 26.60 2.33
N THR A 443 32.13 25.92 3.06
CA THR A 443 33.59 25.90 2.86
C THR A 443 34.01 24.58 2.21
N LYS A 444 35.03 24.67 1.34
CA LYS A 444 35.68 23.53 0.67
C LYS A 444 37.07 23.38 1.28
N PRO A 445 37.25 22.58 2.34
CA PRO A 445 38.53 22.49 3.06
C PRO A 445 39.60 21.78 2.22
N GLU A 446 40.86 22.18 2.40
CA GLU A 446 42.00 21.45 1.84
C GLU A 446 42.29 20.21 2.69
N LEU A 447 41.97 19.03 2.16
CA LEU A 447 42.02 17.77 2.92
C LEU A 447 43.35 17.04 2.79
N GLY A 448 44.12 17.32 1.75
CA GLY A 448 45.43 16.69 1.52
C GLY A 448 45.41 15.20 1.14
N LEU A 449 44.24 14.64 0.81
CA LEU A 449 44.06 13.19 0.64
C LEU A 449 44.43 12.69 -0.74
N PHE A 450 43.96 13.38 -1.78
CA PHE A 450 44.10 12.98 -3.17
C PHE A 450 44.88 14.06 -3.96
N GLU A 451 45.69 13.62 -4.88
CA GLU A 451 46.38 14.52 -5.80
C GLU A 451 45.51 14.83 -7.03
N PHE A 452 45.44 16.09 -7.42
CA PHE A 452 44.84 16.56 -8.66
C PHE A 452 45.73 17.57 -9.30
N ASN A 453 46.19 17.30 -10.55
CA ASN A 453 47.10 18.14 -11.31
C ASN A 453 48.36 18.58 -10.53
N GLY A 454 48.99 17.63 -9.82
CA GLY A 454 50.22 17.89 -9.06
C GLY A 454 50.04 18.54 -7.70
N SER A 455 48.79 18.77 -7.24
CA SER A 455 48.50 19.39 -5.94
C SER A 455 47.53 18.56 -5.11
N LYS A 456 47.76 18.52 -3.79
CA LYS A 456 46.81 17.97 -2.79
C LYS A 456 45.98 19.02 -2.08
N ALA A 457 46.14 20.31 -2.45
CA ALA A 457 45.35 21.40 -1.91
C ALA A 457 43.94 21.39 -2.52
N ASN A 458 43.14 20.41 -2.14
CA ASN A 458 41.76 20.17 -2.63
C ASN A 458 40.88 19.51 -1.57
N ASN A 459 39.58 19.51 -1.85
CA ASN A 459 38.52 18.93 -0.99
C ASN A 459 38.05 17.56 -1.49
N ILE A 460 38.88 16.80 -2.17
CA ILE A 460 38.54 15.47 -2.70
C ILE A 460 38.61 14.45 -1.55
N VAL A 461 37.54 13.71 -1.36
CA VAL A 461 37.42 12.63 -0.33
C VAL A 461 37.43 11.23 -0.93
N TRP A 462 37.19 11.12 -2.26
CA TRP A 462 37.29 9.85 -2.99
C TRP A 462 37.64 10.07 -4.45
N SER A 463 38.43 9.17 -4.98
CA SER A 463 38.85 9.18 -6.38
C SER A 463 38.97 7.76 -6.91
N GLY A 464 38.73 7.55 -8.20
CA GLY A 464 38.78 6.24 -8.84
C GLY A 464 37.42 5.54 -8.85
N VAL A 465 37.42 4.21 -8.69
CA VAL A 465 36.20 3.41 -8.77
C VAL A 465 35.16 3.89 -7.75
N GLY A 466 33.97 4.19 -8.25
CA GLY A 466 32.88 4.71 -7.42
C GLY A 466 32.80 6.23 -7.31
N GLY A 467 33.76 6.98 -7.84
CA GLY A 467 33.76 8.45 -7.82
C GLY A 467 32.59 9.09 -8.58
N HIS A 468 31.95 8.36 -9.49
CA HIS A 468 30.79 8.84 -10.24
C HIS A 468 29.59 9.22 -9.36
N ASN A 469 29.27 8.39 -8.38
CA ASN A 469 28.02 8.53 -7.59
C ASN A 469 28.18 8.03 -6.17
N PHE A 470 29.29 8.35 -5.57
CA PHE A 470 29.57 8.08 -4.15
C PHE A 470 28.53 8.78 -3.27
N THR A 471 27.75 8.00 -2.50
CA THR A 471 26.61 8.53 -1.75
C THR A 471 26.74 8.15 -0.27
N PRO A 472 27.31 9.03 0.56
CA PRO A 472 27.50 8.76 1.98
C PRO A 472 26.32 9.19 2.83
N PHE A 473 26.19 8.54 4.00
CA PHE A 473 25.26 8.91 5.06
C PHE A 473 25.90 8.67 6.43
N ARG A 474 25.37 9.37 7.46
CA ARG A 474 25.67 9.06 8.84
C ARG A 474 24.81 7.90 9.29
N ASP A 475 25.43 6.85 9.78
CA ASP A 475 24.72 5.64 10.20
C ASP A 475 24.00 5.88 11.54
N ALA A 476 22.67 5.68 11.53
CA ALA A 476 21.80 5.79 12.69
C ALA A 476 21.54 4.43 13.39
N ASN A 477 22.15 3.33 12.90
CA ASN A 477 22.04 2.03 13.56
C ASN A 477 22.63 2.09 14.96
N PRO A 478 21.87 1.79 16.03
CA PRO A 478 22.38 1.83 17.41
C PRO A 478 23.51 0.83 17.68
N LYS A 479 23.68 -0.17 16.81
CA LYS A 479 24.76 -1.17 16.88
C LYS A 479 25.94 -0.85 15.94
N CYS A 480 25.96 0.33 15.34
CA CYS A 480 27.01 0.74 14.41
C CYS A 480 28.34 0.82 15.15
N SER A 481 29.40 0.23 14.57
CA SER A 481 30.75 0.34 15.12
C SER A 481 31.33 1.75 14.91
N PRO A 482 32.17 2.27 15.82
CA PRO A 482 32.75 3.62 15.71
C PRO A 482 33.57 3.84 14.44
N ASP A 483 34.22 2.82 13.90
CA ASP A 483 35.00 2.87 12.67
C ASP A 483 34.16 2.90 11.39
N ALA A 484 32.84 2.61 11.50
CA ALA A 484 31.87 2.64 10.42
C ALA A 484 30.73 3.64 10.67
N ARG A 485 30.98 4.69 11.48
CA ARG A 485 30.01 5.73 11.83
C ARG A 485 29.37 6.39 10.61
N TYR A 486 30.10 6.41 9.50
CA TYR A 486 29.60 6.82 8.19
C TYR A 486 29.74 5.64 7.24
N LYS A 487 28.73 5.48 6.38
CA LYS A 487 28.70 4.46 5.34
C LYS A 487 28.38 5.10 4.00
N ALA A 488 28.76 4.46 2.90
CA ALA A 488 28.42 4.91 1.56
C ALA A 488 28.19 3.73 0.63
N LEU A 489 27.35 3.95 -0.38
CA LEU A 489 27.30 3.15 -1.58
C LEU A 489 27.97 3.90 -2.73
N ALA A 490 28.69 3.16 -3.57
CA ALA A 490 29.36 3.71 -4.76
C ALA A 490 29.34 2.72 -5.91
N SER A 491 29.06 3.15 -7.13
CA SER A 491 28.88 2.23 -8.25
C SER A 491 30.21 1.80 -8.89
N THR A 492 30.20 0.56 -9.34
CA THR A 492 31.19 -0.02 -10.25
C THR A 492 30.50 -0.73 -11.39
N ARG A 493 31.25 -1.24 -12.37
CA ARG A 493 30.69 -2.04 -13.48
C ARG A 493 29.91 -3.27 -13.02
N GLY A 494 30.27 -3.84 -11.85
CA GLY A 494 29.68 -5.06 -11.31
C GLY A 494 28.56 -4.85 -10.31
N GLY A 495 28.25 -3.60 -9.92
CA GLY A 495 27.25 -3.32 -8.89
C GLY A 495 27.64 -2.17 -7.96
N LEU A 496 27.12 -2.19 -6.73
CA LEU A 496 27.40 -1.20 -5.71
C LEU A 496 28.43 -1.73 -4.70
N LEU A 497 29.47 -0.96 -4.45
CA LEU A 497 30.45 -1.17 -3.40
C LEU A 497 29.94 -0.54 -2.09
N ALA A 498 30.22 -1.19 -0.97
CA ALA A 498 29.98 -0.66 0.36
C ALA A 498 31.26 -0.09 0.96
N LEU A 499 31.20 1.14 1.45
CA LEU A 499 32.31 1.84 2.09
C LEU A 499 31.95 2.28 3.49
N LYS A 500 32.98 2.49 4.33
CA LYS A 500 32.89 2.98 5.68
C LYS A 500 33.90 4.07 5.98
N SER A 501 33.58 4.87 6.99
CA SER A 501 34.47 5.89 7.55
C SER A 501 34.14 6.15 9.02
N SER A 502 35.14 6.44 9.83
CA SER A 502 34.96 6.88 11.22
C SER A 502 34.76 8.39 11.33
N ASP A 503 35.27 9.18 10.38
CA ASP A 503 35.28 10.63 10.42
C ASP A 503 34.47 11.31 9.27
N GLY A 504 34.01 10.51 8.30
CA GLY A 504 33.30 10.99 7.10
C GLY A 504 34.20 11.62 6.05
N VAL A 505 35.50 11.60 6.25
CA VAL A 505 36.51 12.21 5.33
C VAL A 505 37.43 11.15 4.75
N ARG A 506 37.93 10.25 5.57
CA ARG A 506 38.78 9.11 5.16
C ARG A 506 37.92 7.87 5.01
N TRP A 507 37.90 7.34 3.81
CA TRP A 507 37.03 6.22 3.44
C TRP A 507 37.80 4.97 3.07
N SER A 508 37.23 3.82 3.36
CA SER A 508 37.74 2.51 2.95
C SER A 508 36.60 1.59 2.53
N LEU A 509 36.89 0.63 1.67
CA LEU A 509 35.95 -0.42 1.32
C LEU A 509 35.63 -1.29 2.55
N ILE A 510 34.39 -1.68 2.72
CA ILE A 510 34.00 -2.73 3.68
C ILE A 510 34.44 -4.09 3.11
N GLN A 511 34.24 -4.28 1.80
CA GLN A 511 34.74 -5.43 1.04
C GLN A 511 34.98 -5.04 -0.41
N GLU A 512 35.82 -5.80 -1.11
CA GLU A 512 36.16 -5.53 -2.53
C GLU A 512 35.04 -5.89 -3.51
N LYS A 513 34.20 -6.87 -3.16
CA LYS A 513 33.09 -7.31 -4.01
C LYS A 513 31.88 -6.40 -3.85
N PRO A 514 31.15 -6.12 -4.94
CA PRO A 514 29.86 -5.43 -4.85
C PRO A 514 28.89 -6.15 -3.93
N VAL A 515 28.12 -5.36 -3.18
CA VAL A 515 27.09 -5.84 -2.23
C VAL A 515 25.71 -5.91 -2.87
N ILE A 516 25.44 -5.11 -3.89
CA ILE A 516 24.21 -5.13 -4.70
C ILE A 516 24.62 -5.19 -6.16
N THR A 517 24.12 -6.19 -6.90
CA THR A 517 24.57 -6.47 -8.28
C THR A 517 23.47 -6.35 -9.34
N LYS A 518 22.20 -6.22 -8.93
CA LYS A 518 21.06 -6.10 -9.83
C LYS A 518 20.49 -4.68 -9.81
N GLY A 519 20.63 -3.95 -10.90
CA GLY A 519 20.19 -2.56 -11.04
C GLY A 519 20.88 -1.85 -12.20
N ALA A 520 20.64 -0.54 -12.33
CA ALA A 520 21.28 0.39 -13.27
C ALA A 520 21.92 1.54 -12.49
N PHE A 521 23.13 1.34 -12.05
CA PHE A 521 23.79 2.07 -10.99
C PHE A 521 24.47 3.38 -11.40
N ASP A 522 24.33 3.83 -12.62
CA ASP A 522 24.88 5.12 -13.12
C ASP A 522 24.02 6.33 -12.68
N SER A 523 23.50 6.28 -11.48
CA SER A 523 22.65 7.28 -10.84
C SER A 523 23.05 7.39 -9.37
N GLN A 524 22.44 8.31 -8.63
CA GLN A 524 22.62 8.37 -7.18
C GLN A 524 21.92 7.17 -6.52
N ASN A 525 22.69 6.32 -5.86
CA ASN A 525 22.21 5.11 -5.17
C ASN A 525 22.25 5.39 -3.67
N LEU A 526 21.12 5.31 -3.01
CA LEU A 526 20.93 5.76 -1.63
C LEU A 526 20.85 4.59 -0.67
N ALA A 527 21.41 4.75 0.52
CA ALA A 527 21.14 3.84 1.63
C ALA A 527 21.08 4.60 2.95
N PHE A 528 20.30 4.08 3.88
CA PHE A 528 20.21 4.60 5.25
C PHE A 528 19.74 3.50 6.21
N TRP A 529 19.87 3.75 7.51
CA TRP A 529 19.24 2.93 8.53
C TRP A 529 17.78 3.34 8.69
N ASP A 530 16.87 2.42 8.38
CA ASP A 530 15.44 2.56 8.61
C ASP A 530 15.15 2.12 10.06
N ALA A 531 15.00 3.08 10.96
CA ALA A 531 14.82 2.81 12.39
C ALA A 531 13.48 2.14 12.71
N GLU A 532 12.44 2.38 11.90
CA GLU A 532 11.12 1.74 12.05
C GLU A 532 11.16 0.26 11.66
N ALA A 533 11.90 -0.06 10.59
CA ALA A 533 12.07 -1.44 10.14
C ALA A 533 13.20 -2.18 10.89
N GLY A 534 14.13 -1.46 11.54
CA GLY A 534 15.32 -2.02 12.17
C GLY A 534 16.33 -2.63 11.18
N LEU A 535 16.40 -2.10 9.95
CA LEU A 535 17.20 -2.60 8.84
C LEU A 535 17.84 -1.45 8.06
N TYR A 536 18.95 -1.71 7.38
CA TYR A 536 19.40 -0.83 6.29
C TYR A 536 18.47 -1.00 5.10
N ARG A 537 18.16 0.11 4.46
CA ARG A 537 17.36 0.15 3.23
C ARG A 537 18.12 0.88 2.14
N ASP A 538 18.11 0.30 0.94
CA ASP A 538 18.69 0.88 -0.26
C ASP A 538 17.57 1.31 -1.25
N PHE A 539 17.85 2.35 -2.01
CA PHE A 539 17.05 2.76 -3.16
C PHE A 539 17.98 3.09 -4.33
N HIS A 540 17.84 2.37 -5.42
CA HIS A 540 18.63 2.55 -6.63
C HIS A 540 17.76 2.48 -7.88
N ARG A 541 18.33 2.81 -9.02
CA ARG A 541 17.64 2.80 -10.30
C ARG A 541 17.71 1.43 -10.97
N GLY A 542 16.66 1.09 -11.73
CA GLY A 542 16.64 0.02 -12.71
C GLY A 542 15.91 0.45 -13.99
N PHE A 543 15.75 -0.49 -14.93
CA PHE A 543 14.93 -0.31 -16.12
C PHE A 543 13.82 -1.35 -16.13
N ARG A 544 12.57 -0.91 -16.27
CA ARG A 544 11.38 -1.76 -16.36
C ARG A 544 10.46 -1.22 -17.45
N ASP A 545 10.09 -2.07 -18.42
CA ASP A 545 9.19 -1.72 -19.53
C ASP A 545 9.63 -0.45 -20.30
N GLY A 546 10.94 -0.33 -20.55
CA GLY A 546 11.53 0.78 -21.31
C GLY A 546 11.69 2.10 -20.55
N VAL A 547 11.31 2.19 -19.27
CA VAL A 547 11.48 3.39 -18.47
C VAL A 547 12.48 3.17 -17.32
N ARG A 548 13.14 4.26 -16.88
CA ARG A 548 13.89 4.29 -15.63
C ARG A 548 12.92 4.22 -14.48
N ASP A 549 13.15 3.31 -13.54
CA ASP A 549 12.28 3.11 -12.38
C ASP A 549 13.13 2.80 -11.15
N ILE A 550 12.53 2.77 -9.98
CA ILE A 550 13.23 2.66 -8.70
C ILE A 550 13.05 1.25 -8.12
N MET A 551 14.17 0.69 -7.66
CA MET A 551 14.23 -0.57 -6.92
C MET A 551 14.64 -0.30 -5.47
N THR A 552 14.33 -1.25 -4.58
CA THR A 552 14.72 -1.24 -3.17
C THR A 552 15.13 -2.63 -2.71
N CYS A 553 16.06 -2.70 -1.79
CA CYS A 553 16.38 -3.91 -1.03
C CYS A 553 16.77 -3.54 0.41
N THR A 554 16.88 -4.53 1.29
CA THR A 554 17.17 -4.34 2.71
C THR A 554 18.32 -5.22 3.17
N SER A 555 18.98 -4.84 4.27
CA SER A 555 20.10 -5.56 4.85
C SER A 555 20.12 -5.39 6.37
N GLU A 556 20.53 -6.40 7.09
CA GLU A 556 20.77 -6.34 8.54
C GLU A 556 22.16 -5.77 8.89
N ASP A 557 23.14 -5.93 7.99
CA ASP A 557 24.55 -5.68 8.26
C ASP A 557 25.25 -4.74 7.26
N PHE A 558 24.50 -4.22 6.25
CA PHE A 558 25.03 -3.39 5.17
C PHE A 558 25.91 -4.13 4.16
N VAL A 559 26.05 -5.45 4.28
CA VAL A 559 26.86 -6.30 3.39
C VAL A 559 25.99 -7.31 2.64
N HIS A 560 25.11 -7.98 3.35
CA HIS A 560 24.20 -8.97 2.78
C HIS A 560 22.82 -8.35 2.54
N TRP A 561 22.47 -8.16 1.28
CA TRP A 561 21.24 -7.50 0.85
C TRP A 561 20.25 -8.49 0.27
N THR A 562 18.97 -8.26 0.55
CA THR A 562 17.89 -9.02 -0.10
C THR A 562 17.88 -8.78 -1.61
N GLU A 563 17.21 -9.64 -2.37
CA GLU A 563 17.03 -9.44 -3.82
C GLU A 563 16.26 -8.12 -4.06
N PRO A 564 16.79 -7.21 -4.89
CA PRO A 564 16.12 -5.95 -5.20
C PRO A 564 14.73 -6.14 -5.81
N ALA A 565 13.74 -5.43 -5.28
CA ALA A 565 12.36 -5.41 -5.74
C ALA A 565 11.96 -4.02 -6.26
N TRP A 566 11.03 -3.99 -7.22
CA TRP A 566 10.49 -2.75 -7.76
C TRP A 566 9.58 -2.04 -6.77
N LEU A 567 9.67 -0.73 -6.66
CA LEU A 567 8.69 0.05 -5.94
C LEU A 567 7.31 -0.04 -6.62
N GLN A 568 6.28 -0.03 -5.81
CA GLN A 568 4.91 0.18 -6.23
C GLN A 568 4.60 1.66 -6.09
N ILE A 569 4.43 2.37 -7.21
CA ILE A 569 4.23 3.82 -7.22
C ILE A 569 2.84 4.14 -7.73
N ASP A 570 2.01 4.72 -6.86
CA ASP A 570 0.65 5.18 -7.14
C ASP A 570 0.58 6.71 -7.24
N GLY A 571 -0.57 7.24 -7.69
CA GLY A 571 -0.88 8.67 -7.69
C GLY A 571 -0.41 9.44 -8.92
N ALA A 572 0.47 8.88 -9.75
CA ALA A 572 0.92 9.49 -11.01
C ALA A 572 1.18 8.44 -12.08
N ALA A 573 1.19 8.88 -13.34
CA ALA A 573 1.50 8.01 -14.47
C ALA A 573 2.93 7.47 -14.39
N LYS A 574 3.17 6.31 -15.04
CA LYS A 574 4.51 5.73 -15.16
C LYS A 574 5.37 6.62 -16.05
N GLU A 575 6.50 7.09 -15.52
CA GLU A 575 7.43 8.02 -16.16
C GLU A 575 8.87 7.61 -15.84
N HIS A 576 9.86 8.15 -16.59
CA HIS A 576 11.26 7.96 -16.26
C HIS A 576 11.62 8.66 -14.95
N LEU A 577 11.99 7.92 -13.91
CA LEU A 577 12.53 8.43 -12.65
C LEU A 577 14.05 8.24 -12.63
N TYR A 578 14.80 9.35 -12.68
CA TYR A 578 16.26 9.33 -12.85
C TYR A 578 16.98 9.12 -11.52
N THR A 579 16.69 9.94 -10.53
CA THR A 579 17.13 9.80 -9.14
C THR A 579 15.90 9.70 -8.24
N ASN A 580 16.07 9.32 -6.98
CA ASN A 580 14.92 9.10 -6.07
C ASN A 580 14.93 10.03 -4.84
N ALA A 581 16.09 10.42 -4.30
CA ALA A 581 16.28 11.29 -3.14
C ALA A 581 15.34 10.92 -1.95
N ILE A 582 15.17 9.62 -1.68
CA ILE A 582 14.31 9.10 -0.61
C ILE A 582 15.08 9.09 0.71
N LEU A 583 14.43 9.54 1.80
CA LEU A 583 14.97 9.53 3.16
C LEU A 583 13.84 9.47 4.20
N PRO A 584 14.11 8.98 5.41
CA PRO A 584 13.17 9.14 6.53
C PRO A 584 13.05 10.62 6.88
N TYR A 585 11.82 11.07 7.12
CA TYR A 585 11.61 12.44 7.57
C TYR A 585 12.03 12.59 9.05
N GLU A 586 12.99 13.45 9.33
CA GLU A 586 13.64 13.56 10.67
C GLU A 586 12.63 13.69 11.82
N PHE A 587 11.55 14.45 11.64
CA PHE A 587 10.55 14.71 12.69
C PHE A 587 9.43 13.65 12.76
N ALA A 588 9.31 12.81 11.72
CA ALA A 588 8.37 11.71 11.65
C ALA A 588 9.01 10.53 10.87
N PRO A 589 9.97 9.79 11.49
CA PRO A 589 10.79 8.78 10.76
C PRO A 589 9.99 7.63 10.16
N HIS A 590 8.78 7.39 10.65
CA HIS A 590 7.82 6.43 10.07
C HIS A 590 7.21 6.89 8.73
N VAL A 591 7.58 8.06 8.25
CA VAL A 591 7.23 8.60 6.92
C VAL A 591 8.50 8.78 6.12
N LEU A 592 8.64 8.02 5.04
CA LEU A 592 9.68 8.27 4.05
C LEU A 592 9.17 9.35 3.09
N VAL A 593 10.00 10.37 2.87
CA VAL A 593 9.78 11.39 1.83
C VAL A 593 10.81 11.21 0.72
N GLY A 594 10.42 11.45 -0.53
CA GLY A 594 11.31 11.31 -1.67
C GLY A 594 11.06 12.39 -2.71
N PHE A 595 12.13 12.77 -3.40
CA PHE A 595 12.08 13.75 -4.49
C PHE A 595 12.59 13.11 -5.80
N PRO A 596 11.82 12.15 -6.38
CA PRO A 596 12.26 11.50 -7.61
C PRO A 596 12.36 12.52 -8.74
N THR A 597 13.51 12.50 -9.42
CA THR A 597 13.73 13.36 -10.57
C THR A 597 13.13 12.73 -11.82
N ARG A 598 12.06 13.33 -12.32
CA ARG A 598 11.41 12.96 -13.57
C ARG A 598 12.24 13.43 -14.76
N PHE A 599 12.55 12.54 -15.71
CA PHE A 599 13.19 12.90 -16.98
C PHE A 599 12.12 13.06 -18.06
N LEU A 600 12.20 14.15 -18.81
CA LEU A 600 11.32 14.51 -19.91
C LEU A 600 12.03 14.25 -21.26
N PRO A 601 11.84 13.08 -21.90
CA PRO A 601 12.65 12.68 -23.07
C PRO A 601 12.54 13.67 -24.24
N ALA A 602 11.34 14.19 -24.52
CA ALA A 602 11.12 15.12 -25.62
C ALA A 602 11.85 16.47 -25.44
N LYS A 603 12.14 16.86 -24.19
CA LYS A 603 12.82 18.13 -23.85
C LYS A 603 14.28 17.92 -23.44
N GLN A 604 14.71 16.67 -23.21
CA GLN A 604 16.03 16.34 -22.64
C GLN A 604 16.31 17.09 -21.32
N GLN A 605 15.29 17.24 -20.48
CA GLN A 605 15.31 17.98 -19.22
C GLN A 605 14.79 17.15 -18.07
N THR A 606 15.12 17.55 -16.85
CA THR A 606 14.69 16.87 -15.64
C THR A 606 14.08 17.86 -14.65
N GLU A 607 13.10 17.37 -13.87
CA GLU A 607 12.48 18.13 -12.79
C GLU A 607 12.10 17.19 -11.65
N PRO A 608 12.32 17.59 -10.39
CA PRO A 608 11.93 16.78 -9.23
C PRO A 608 10.41 16.83 -8.99
N THR A 609 9.85 15.67 -8.69
CA THR A 609 8.50 15.50 -8.16
C THR A 609 8.56 15.17 -6.67
N PHE A 610 7.45 14.85 -6.03
CA PHE A 610 7.38 14.47 -4.62
C PHE A 610 6.67 13.13 -4.46
N MET A 611 7.13 12.30 -3.52
CA MET A 611 6.47 11.06 -3.14
C MET A 611 6.69 10.71 -1.67
N THR A 612 5.80 9.89 -1.11
CA THR A 612 5.89 9.44 0.28
C THR A 612 5.55 7.95 0.41
N SER A 613 6.06 7.34 1.49
CA SER A 613 5.79 5.95 1.85
C SER A 613 5.83 5.77 3.37
N ARG A 614 5.14 4.73 3.88
CA ARG A 614 5.23 4.29 5.27
C ARG A 614 5.85 2.89 5.43
N ASP A 615 6.02 2.15 4.35
CA ASP A 615 6.60 0.79 4.34
C ASP A 615 7.90 0.67 3.53
N GLY A 616 8.26 1.72 2.79
CA GLY A 616 9.43 1.75 1.94
C GLY A 616 9.33 0.92 0.66
N GLN A 617 8.15 0.39 0.33
CA GLN A 617 7.87 -0.36 -0.89
C GLN A 617 6.76 0.28 -1.71
N ARG A 618 5.69 0.75 -1.08
CA ARG A 618 4.56 1.44 -1.71
C ARG A 618 4.71 2.93 -1.52
N PHE A 619 4.75 3.65 -2.63
CA PHE A 619 4.89 5.11 -2.65
C PHE A 619 3.69 5.75 -3.33
N ARG A 620 3.18 6.81 -2.74
CA ARG A 620 2.29 7.75 -3.42
C ARG A 620 3.12 8.86 -4.02
N ARG A 621 3.13 9.00 -5.34
CA ARG A 621 3.82 10.07 -6.06
C ARG A 621 2.82 11.13 -6.55
N TRP A 622 3.21 12.37 -6.41
CA TRP A 622 2.47 13.52 -6.93
C TRP A 622 2.88 13.76 -8.39
N PRO A 623 1.91 14.05 -9.31
CA PRO A 623 2.21 14.23 -10.72
C PRO A 623 2.94 15.55 -11.02
N ASP A 624 2.74 16.57 -10.17
CA ASP A 624 3.32 17.90 -10.36
C ASP A 624 4.79 17.96 -9.92
N ALA A 625 5.60 18.69 -10.68
CA ALA A 625 6.97 18.99 -10.27
C ALA A 625 6.99 19.98 -9.09
N VAL A 626 7.82 19.72 -8.09
CA VAL A 626 8.06 20.68 -7.00
C VAL A 626 8.95 21.83 -7.43
N ILE A 627 9.90 21.59 -8.36
CA ILE A 627 10.70 22.61 -9.01
C ILE A 627 10.62 22.35 -10.54
N PRO A 628 9.65 22.97 -11.23
CA PRO A 628 9.47 22.73 -12.66
C PRO A 628 10.64 23.29 -13.49
N ILE A 629 10.83 22.78 -14.71
CA ILE A 629 11.85 23.26 -15.65
C ILE A 629 11.69 24.77 -15.99
N THR A 630 10.52 25.33 -15.74
CA THR A 630 10.18 26.76 -15.90
C THR A 630 10.43 27.58 -14.65
N ALA A 631 10.91 26.97 -13.56
CA ALA A 631 11.16 27.65 -12.31
C ALA A 631 12.25 28.70 -12.43
N PRO A 632 12.44 29.54 -11.44
CA PRO A 632 12.55 30.99 -11.52
C PRO A 632 13.37 31.51 -12.71
N LYS A 633 12.93 32.59 -13.34
CA LYS A 633 13.56 33.20 -14.51
C LYS A 633 15.02 33.63 -14.27
N ASP A 634 15.41 33.86 -13.02
CA ASP A 634 16.78 34.14 -12.61
C ASP A 634 17.72 32.91 -12.67
N ARG A 635 17.18 31.74 -12.94
CA ARG A 635 17.92 30.49 -13.09
C ARG A 635 18.36 30.26 -14.54
N ASP A 636 19.06 31.21 -15.07
CA ASP A 636 19.48 31.25 -16.46
C ASP A 636 20.26 30.00 -16.87
N GLY A 637 20.03 29.52 -18.10
CA GLY A 637 20.68 28.35 -18.66
C GLY A 637 20.33 27.00 -18.02
N ASN A 638 19.38 26.96 -17.11
CA ASN A 638 19.02 25.74 -16.40
C ASN A 638 18.21 24.77 -17.26
N ARG A 639 18.78 23.63 -17.61
CA ARG A 639 18.13 22.57 -18.39
C ARG A 639 17.61 21.40 -17.56
N SER A 640 18.17 21.21 -16.38
CA SER A 640 17.90 20.05 -15.55
C SER A 640 18.02 20.37 -14.07
N ASN A 641 16.95 20.11 -13.33
CA ASN A 641 16.89 20.26 -11.89
C ASN A 641 17.01 18.89 -11.25
N TYR A 642 17.98 18.70 -10.34
CA TYR A 642 18.11 17.51 -9.50
C TYR A 642 18.10 17.94 -8.06
N MET A 643 17.23 17.32 -7.24
CA MET A 643 17.30 17.51 -5.80
C MET A 643 18.57 16.87 -5.24
N ALA A 644 19.22 17.57 -4.33
CA ALA A 644 20.17 16.93 -3.44
C ALA A 644 19.46 15.93 -2.53
N TRP A 645 20.14 14.88 -2.14
CA TRP A 645 19.65 14.00 -1.09
C TRP A 645 19.85 14.63 0.28
N GLY A 646 18.77 15.03 0.92
CA GLY A 646 18.78 15.66 2.23
C GLY A 646 17.67 16.69 2.40
N VAL A 647 17.02 16.66 3.56
CA VAL A 647 16.07 17.65 4.07
C VAL A 647 16.56 18.04 5.45
N VAL A 648 16.89 19.29 5.67
CA VAL A 648 17.51 19.74 6.92
C VAL A 648 16.84 20.97 7.49
N GLN A 649 16.74 21.04 8.81
CA GLN A 649 16.39 22.26 9.53
C GLN A 649 17.67 23.01 9.90
N LEU A 650 17.75 24.31 9.55
CA LEU A 650 18.92 25.14 9.81
C LEU A 650 18.80 25.85 11.17
N PRO A 651 19.92 26.16 11.84
CA PRO A 651 19.92 26.88 13.10
C PRO A 651 19.23 28.25 13.00
N GLY A 652 18.35 28.57 13.97
CA GLY A 652 17.58 29.81 13.99
C GLY A 652 16.47 29.93 12.95
N ARG A 653 16.12 28.80 12.29
CA ARG A 653 15.07 28.71 11.28
C ARG A 653 14.06 27.62 11.63
N ASP A 654 13.46 27.76 12.83
CA ASP A 654 12.64 26.69 13.44
C ASP A 654 11.32 26.40 12.71
N ASN A 655 10.88 27.32 11.83
CA ASN A 655 9.62 27.23 11.11
C ASN A 655 9.77 26.75 9.66
N GLU A 656 11.01 26.45 9.22
CA GLU A 656 11.28 26.05 7.85
C GLU A 656 12.22 24.85 7.74
N LEU A 657 12.13 24.16 6.61
CA LEU A 657 13.05 23.11 6.17
C LEU A 657 13.82 23.62 4.96
N SER A 658 15.09 23.31 4.89
CA SER A 658 15.92 23.57 3.71
C SER A 658 16.13 22.30 2.91
N VAL A 659 15.96 22.42 1.60
CA VAL A 659 16.31 21.44 0.57
C VAL A 659 17.18 22.14 -0.48
N TYR A 660 17.96 21.37 -1.21
CA TYR A 660 18.87 21.95 -2.18
C TYR A 660 18.62 21.32 -3.54
N ALA A 661 18.73 22.12 -4.61
CA ALA A 661 18.61 21.63 -5.97
C ALA A 661 19.72 22.19 -6.87
N LYS A 662 20.23 21.32 -7.71
CA LYS A 662 21.23 21.70 -8.70
C LYS A 662 20.59 22.52 -9.82
N GLU A 663 21.33 23.51 -10.32
CA GLU A 663 21.02 24.29 -11.52
C GLU A 663 22.24 24.47 -12.40
N ALA A 664 22.06 25.00 -13.61
CA ALA A 664 23.12 25.23 -14.61
C ALA A 664 23.88 23.94 -15.00
N TYR A 665 23.19 22.81 -15.15
CA TYR A 665 23.79 21.54 -15.58
C TYR A 665 24.09 21.56 -17.06
N TYR A 666 25.33 21.18 -17.45
CA TYR A 666 25.86 21.33 -18.79
C TYR A 666 25.79 22.78 -19.31
N THR A 667 25.88 23.78 -18.44
CA THR A 667 25.80 25.18 -18.83
C THR A 667 26.93 25.96 -18.17
N GLY A 668 27.71 26.70 -18.99
CA GLY A 668 28.82 27.52 -18.49
C GLY A 668 29.97 26.70 -17.92
N THR A 669 30.76 27.30 -17.06
CA THR A 669 32.00 26.73 -16.50
C THR A 669 31.76 25.89 -15.24
N GLY A 670 30.62 26.09 -14.53
CA GLY A 670 30.35 25.36 -13.30
C GLY A 670 28.85 25.28 -12.99
N SER A 671 28.41 24.11 -12.50
CA SER A 671 27.07 23.96 -11.97
C SER A 671 26.94 24.66 -10.62
N ARG A 672 25.70 24.97 -10.23
CA ARG A 672 25.40 25.67 -8.97
C ARG A 672 24.41 24.83 -8.15
N LEU A 673 24.50 24.99 -6.84
CA LEU A 673 23.54 24.41 -5.90
C LEU A 673 22.77 25.56 -5.23
N ARG A 674 21.46 25.59 -5.41
CA ARG A 674 20.56 26.57 -4.79
C ARG A 674 19.82 25.95 -3.63
N ARG A 675 19.64 26.72 -2.53
CA ARG A 675 18.78 26.40 -1.42
C ARG A 675 17.32 26.76 -1.76
N PHE A 676 16.42 25.93 -1.30
CA PHE A 676 14.98 26.17 -1.32
C PHE A 676 14.41 25.90 0.07
N THR A 677 13.31 26.53 0.41
CA THR A 677 12.66 26.34 1.72
C THR A 677 11.24 25.82 1.58
N TYR A 678 10.92 24.87 2.41
CA TYR A 678 9.56 24.47 2.75
C TYR A 678 9.20 25.05 4.13
N ARG A 679 7.91 25.26 4.39
CA ARG A 679 7.41 25.34 5.77
C ARG A 679 7.79 24.06 6.51
N LEU A 680 8.03 24.11 7.83
CA LEU A 680 8.21 22.92 8.65
C LEU A 680 7.01 21.96 8.43
N ASP A 681 7.25 20.69 8.18
CA ASP A 681 6.24 19.64 7.83
C ASP A 681 5.39 19.95 6.57
N GLY A 682 5.74 20.98 5.83
CA GLY A 682 4.91 21.62 4.82
C GLY A 682 5.08 21.07 3.40
N PHE A 683 5.27 19.78 3.20
CA PHE A 683 5.34 19.17 1.85
C PHE A 683 3.96 19.10 1.19
N VAL A 684 2.94 18.85 2.00
CA VAL A 684 1.53 18.74 1.59
C VAL A 684 0.67 19.37 2.66
N SER A 685 -0.39 20.08 2.26
CA SER A 685 -1.43 20.56 3.17
C SER A 685 -2.78 19.96 2.84
N ILE A 686 -3.69 19.92 3.82
CA ILE A 686 -5.12 19.93 3.56
C ILE A 686 -5.53 21.39 3.44
N HIS A 687 -5.94 21.78 2.24
CA HIS A 687 -6.38 23.14 1.92
C HIS A 687 -7.91 23.21 1.88
N ALA A 688 -8.48 24.26 2.45
CA ALA A 688 -9.87 24.64 2.25
C ALA A 688 -9.97 26.09 1.73
N SER A 689 -10.85 26.31 0.77
CA SER A 689 -11.13 27.63 0.19
C SER A 689 -11.99 28.51 1.15
N SER A 690 -12.60 29.56 0.61
CA SER A 690 -13.60 30.37 1.34
C SER A 690 -14.87 29.57 1.73
N GLU A 691 -15.15 28.49 1.03
CA GLU A 691 -16.15 27.50 1.44
C GLU A 691 -15.55 26.58 2.49
N GLN A 692 -16.38 26.17 3.46
CA GLN A 692 -15.95 25.26 4.51
C GLN A 692 -15.48 23.93 3.94
N GLY A 693 -14.34 23.45 4.44
CA GLY A 693 -13.82 22.12 4.19
C GLY A 693 -13.65 21.33 5.48
N GLU A 694 -13.73 20.01 5.41
CA GLU A 694 -13.63 19.17 6.58
C GLU A 694 -12.74 17.94 6.33
N VAL A 695 -11.99 17.59 7.37
CA VAL A 695 -11.21 16.34 7.44
C VAL A 695 -11.73 15.52 8.59
N MET A 696 -12.18 14.31 8.33
CA MET A 696 -12.49 13.32 9.35
C MET A 696 -11.39 12.27 9.38
N THR A 697 -10.81 12.04 10.56
CA THR A 697 -9.81 10.98 10.71
C THR A 697 -10.48 9.62 10.91
N ARG A 698 -9.74 8.57 10.63
CA ARG A 698 -10.03 7.23 11.13
C ARG A 698 -10.06 7.24 12.66
N LEU A 699 -10.61 6.20 13.25
CA LEU A 699 -10.56 6.02 14.70
C LEU A 699 -9.10 5.87 15.13
N LEU A 700 -8.68 6.64 16.13
CA LEU A 700 -7.30 6.65 16.61
C LEU A 700 -7.21 6.67 18.14
N THR A 701 -6.07 6.24 18.67
CA THR A 701 -5.68 6.47 20.06
C THR A 701 -4.42 7.33 20.10
N PHE A 702 -4.28 8.11 21.17
CA PHE A 702 -3.13 8.96 21.40
C PHE A 702 -2.69 8.90 22.86
N THR A 703 -1.48 9.36 23.13
CA THR A 703 -0.95 9.65 24.46
C THR A 703 -0.64 11.13 24.57
N GLY A 704 -0.67 11.67 25.81
CA GLY A 704 -0.41 13.08 26.04
C GLY A 704 -1.65 13.86 26.45
N SER A 705 -1.48 15.14 26.71
CA SER A 705 -2.50 16.04 27.26
C SER A 705 -2.74 17.31 26.44
N GLU A 706 -1.94 17.52 25.41
CA GLU A 706 -2.02 18.67 24.51
C GLU A 706 -2.05 18.20 23.06
N LEU A 707 -2.80 18.89 22.20
CA LEU A 707 -2.77 18.75 20.75
C LEU A 707 -2.04 19.96 20.17
N ILE A 708 -1.00 19.71 19.39
CA ILE A 708 -0.20 20.73 18.71
C ILE A 708 -0.51 20.67 17.22
N LEU A 709 -0.81 21.83 16.62
CA LEU A 709 -1.11 21.95 15.18
C LEU A 709 -0.07 22.79 14.45
N ASN A 710 0.13 22.43 13.20
CA ASN A 710 0.80 23.23 12.19
C ASN A 710 -0.22 23.64 11.14
N PHE A 711 -0.57 24.93 11.07
CA PHE A 711 -1.59 25.44 10.18
C PHE A 711 -1.31 26.86 9.73
N LYS A 712 -2.00 27.31 8.69
CA LYS A 712 -2.00 28.67 8.21
C LYS A 712 -3.41 29.06 7.80
N THR A 713 -3.88 30.25 8.20
CA THR A 713 -5.13 30.86 7.73
C THR A 713 -4.86 32.10 6.87
N ILE A 714 -5.78 32.43 5.98
CA ILE A 714 -5.69 33.57 5.07
C ILE A 714 -6.87 34.50 5.34
N GLY A 715 -6.60 35.80 5.63
CA GLY A 715 -7.63 36.79 5.92
C GLY A 715 -8.48 36.38 7.13
N SER A 716 -9.79 36.27 6.98
CA SER A 716 -10.73 35.83 8.02
C SER A 716 -10.83 34.29 8.13
N GLY A 717 -9.87 33.56 7.60
CA GLY A 717 -9.83 32.11 7.65
C GLY A 717 -9.72 31.55 9.06
N SER A 718 -10.10 30.28 9.22
CA SER A 718 -10.13 29.64 10.53
C SER A 718 -9.90 28.13 10.46
N VAL A 719 -9.39 27.58 11.57
CA VAL A 719 -9.30 26.14 11.84
C VAL A 719 -10.00 25.85 13.17
N ARG A 720 -10.83 24.82 13.23
CA ARG A 720 -11.41 24.27 14.46
C ARG A 720 -11.17 22.76 14.49
N VAL A 721 -11.01 22.23 15.70
CA VAL A 721 -10.81 20.80 15.92
C VAL A 721 -11.92 20.28 16.83
N GLU A 722 -12.47 19.14 16.46
CA GLU A 722 -13.43 18.39 17.28
C GLU A 722 -12.86 16.98 17.51
N LEU A 723 -12.92 16.51 18.75
CA LEU A 723 -12.63 15.11 19.08
C LEU A 723 -13.91 14.45 19.59
N GLN A 724 -14.28 13.36 18.96
CA GLN A 724 -15.45 12.54 19.32
C GLN A 724 -14.97 11.19 19.85
N ASP A 725 -15.36 10.82 21.05
CA ASP A 725 -15.10 9.48 21.59
C ASP A 725 -16.13 8.44 21.09
N ALA A 726 -15.90 7.16 21.40
CA ALA A 726 -16.79 6.08 21.01
C ALA A 726 -18.20 6.14 21.64
N GLY A 727 -18.39 6.97 22.66
CA GLY A 727 -19.67 7.25 23.33
C GLY A 727 -20.35 8.52 22.79
N GLU A 728 -19.89 9.05 21.64
CA GLU A 728 -20.42 10.26 20.97
C GLU A 728 -20.21 11.57 21.73
N LYS A 729 -19.47 11.54 22.86
CA LYS A 729 -19.10 12.77 23.55
C LYS A 729 -18.07 13.53 22.71
N THR A 730 -18.42 14.76 22.35
CA THR A 730 -17.56 15.63 21.53
C THR A 730 -16.98 16.77 22.36
N ILE A 731 -15.69 17.00 22.23
CA ILE A 731 -15.03 18.24 22.70
C ILE A 731 -14.59 19.06 21.49
N GLN A 732 -14.70 20.38 21.58
CA GLN A 732 -14.37 21.31 20.50
C GLN A 732 -13.31 22.29 20.94
N SER A 733 -12.42 22.66 20.01
CA SER A 733 -11.44 23.72 20.22
C SER A 733 -12.08 25.11 20.12
N ALA A 734 -11.39 26.10 20.69
CA ALA A 734 -11.52 27.49 20.26
C ALA A 734 -11.18 27.61 18.77
N THR A 735 -11.66 28.67 18.13
CA THR A 735 -11.29 28.98 16.75
C THR A 735 -9.81 29.42 16.70
N LEU A 736 -9.05 28.76 15.80
CA LEU A 736 -7.63 29.04 15.57
C LEU A 736 -7.49 29.87 14.30
N THR A 737 -6.66 30.90 14.36
CA THR A 737 -6.32 31.82 13.25
C THR A 737 -4.84 32.15 13.29
N GLY A 738 -4.24 32.52 12.17
CA GLY A 738 -2.83 32.89 12.08
C GLY A 738 -2.01 31.96 11.19
N ASP A 739 -0.69 32.07 11.33
CA ASP A 739 0.33 31.29 10.62
C ASP A 739 1.27 30.63 11.63
N GLU A 740 0.87 29.47 12.16
CA GLU A 740 1.49 28.86 13.33
C GLU A 740 1.99 27.45 13.03
N VAL A 741 3.23 27.13 13.40
CA VAL A 741 3.84 25.80 13.17
C VAL A 741 3.76 24.87 14.37
N ARG A 742 3.49 25.38 15.58
CA ARG A 742 3.44 24.59 16.83
C ARG A 742 2.42 25.16 17.81
N GLU A 743 1.21 25.49 17.35
CA GLU A 743 0.17 26.05 18.22
C GLU A 743 -0.49 24.99 19.07
N ALA A 744 -0.55 25.22 20.36
CA ALA A 744 -1.27 24.38 21.30
C ALA A 744 -2.78 24.69 21.24
N VAL A 745 -3.58 23.68 20.91
CA VAL A 745 -5.03 23.79 20.78
C VAL A 745 -5.67 24.05 22.14
N ARG A 746 -6.43 25.13 22.26
CA ARG A 746 -7.25 25.44 23.43
C ARG A 746 -8.65 24.89 23.24
N TRP A 747 -9.16 24.23 24.27
CA TRP A 747 -10.49 23.60 24.25
C TRP A 747 -11.53 24.49 24.91
N ASN A 748 -12.76 24.47 24.38
CA ASN A 748 -13.87 25.22 24.92
C ASN A 748 -14.33 24.62 26.25
N GLY A 749 -14.71 25.48 27.22
CA GLY A 749 -15.16 25.08 28.55
C GLY A 749 -14.05 24.41 29.39
N ASN A 750 -14.41 23.44 30.22
CA ASN A 750 -13.50 22.67 31.06
C ASN A 750 -13.06 21.34 30.41
N ALA A 751 -13.14 21.24 29.09
CA ALA A 751 -12.75 20.02 28.39
C ALA A 751 -11.22 19.82 28.45
N THR A 752 -10.78 18.60 28.68
CA THR A 752 -9.37 18.24 28.72
C THR A 752 -9.12 16.97 27.91
N LEU A 753 -8.03 16.99 27.13
CA LEU A 753 -7.59 15.82 26.37
C LEU A 753 -7.18 14.65 27.26
N LYS A 754 -6.72 14.91 28.48
CA LYS A 754 -6.26 13.89 29.43
C LYS A 754 -7.30 12.79 29.65
N SER A 755 -8.60 13.13 29.63
CA SER A 755 -9.70 12.15 29.80
C SER A 755 -9.94 11.26 28.57
N LEU A 756 -9.38 11.65 27.41
CA LEU A 756 -9.52 10.94 26.14
C LEU A 756 -8.24 10.17 25.75
N ALA A 757 -7.12 10.44 26.41
CA ALA A 757 -5.85 9.74 26.16
C ALA A 757 -6.01 8.22 26.38
N GLY A 758 -5.48 7.42 25.43
CA GLY A 758 -5.61 5.97 25.42
C GLY A 758 -7.00 5.44 25.00
N ARG A 759 -7.98 6.31 24.80
CA ARG A 759 -9.32 5.94 24.33
C ARG A 759 -9.45 6.13 22.82
N PRO A 760 -10.26 5.29 22.15
CA PRO A 760 -10.56 5.49 20.73
C PRO A 760 -11.34 6.80 20.50
N VAL A 761 -10.79 7.67 19.64
CA VAL A 761 -11.43 8.94 19.25
C VAL A 761 -11.36 9.13 17.74
N ARG A 762 -12.28 9.90 17.19
CA ARG A 762 -12.19 10.50 15.86
C ARG A 762 -11.88 11.99 16.01
N MET A 763 -11.02 12.49 15.12
CA MET A 763 -10.76 13.92 15.00
C MET A 763 -11.46 14.45 13.76
N ARG A 764 -12.13 15.58 13.90
CA ARG A 764 -12.67 16.35 12.79
C ARG A 764 -12.01 17.72 12.78
N PHE A 765 -11.36 18.06 11.68
CA PHE A 765 -10.84 19.40 11.44
C PHE A 765 -11.80 20.12 10.50
N VAL A 766 -12.23 21.30 10.90
CA VAL A 766 -13.10 22.19 10.12
C VAL A 766 -12.27 23.39 9.71
N LEU A 767 -12.13 23.59 8.42
CA LEU A 767 -11.22 24.53 7.79
C LEU A 767 -12.00 25.54 6.91
N GLN A 768 -11.58 26.79 6.90
CA GLN A 768 -12.06 27.81 5.97
C GLN A 768 -10.93 28.80 5.67
N ASN A 769 -10.63 29.05 4.39
CA ASN A 769 -9.47 29.82 3.95
C ASN A 769 -8.20 29.44 4.74
N ALA A 770 -7.89 28.13 4.78
CA ALA A 770 -6.85 27.59 5.64
C ALA A 770 -6.12 26.41 5.00
N ASP A 771 -4.88 26.23 5.43
CA ASP A 771 -4.03 25.09 5.18
C ASP A 771 -3.67 24.40 6.51
N LEU A 772 -3.82 23.09 6.60
CA LEU A 772 -3.42 22.25 7.72
C LEU A 772 -2.31 21.31 7.27
N PHE A 773 -1.15 21.31 7.95
CA PHE A 773 0.06 20.61 7.51
C PHE A 773 0.36 19.37 8.35
N SER A 774 0.35 19.48 9.66
CA SER A 774 0.68 18.41 10.58
C SER A 774 0.02 18.58 11.95
N PHE A 775 0.01 17.51 12.73
CA PHE A 775 -0.37 17.56 14.14
C PHE A 775 0.38 16.52 14.97
N ARG A 776 0.44 16.73 16.27
CA ARG A 776 0.90 15.74 17.24
C ARG A 776 0.24 15.92 18.59
N PHE A 777 0.17 14.86 19.36
CA PHE A 777 -0.15 14.93 20.80
C PHE A 777 1.13 14.95 21.62
N ARG A 778 1.13 15.66 22.76
CA ARG A 778 2.23 15.67 23.72
C ARG A 778 1.74 15.75 25.17
#